data_7d4ed40cf0a64c77bf9ec52229a4dde6
#
_entry.id   7d4ed40cf0a64c77bf9ec52229a4dde6
#
_cell.length_a   1.000
_cell.length_b   1.000
_cell.length_c   1.000
_cell.angle_alpha   90.00
_cell.angle_beta   90.00
_cell.angle_gamma   90.00
#
_symmetry.space_group_name_H-M   'P 1'
#
loop_
_entity.id
_entity.type
_entity.pdbx_description
1 polymer ?
#
loop_
_entity_poly.entity_id
_entity_poly.type
_entity_poly.pdbx_seq_one_letter_code
_entity_poly.pdbx_strand_id
1 'polypeptide(L)'
;MSETVIDSILKARYLRAGETTYEDICNRVAGALAETEDERQAYFDAMRTLAFLPNSPTLMNAGTELGQLSACFTLKVGDSIPEIFSALEWGALIHKSGGGTGYNFSSIRPEGSPVQSTEGVASGPVSFMKIFNAATEVIKQGGRRRGANMGILNVWHPDILSFIKAKTEEGELSNFNISIMLNDAFMRHVEAGHMDDVWLTHPHTSARVTIGEIWTSIVDGIWKNGEPGVLFYDAINEGNPTPQLGPIDTTNPCGEQPLLHFESCVLGSINLSKFVHEGALDIERLEGMTRMAVRFLDAVIDRNQFPIPAIEEATRLTRKIGLGIMGMHDMLLELGLAYDSKEGRELCGQVMACINAAAIEESSHLAQKKGCFPAWEGSVWGETPMRNAALTTVAPTGTISLLAGCSSGIEPVFSYAYTRKNTVGKTFDIIHPLFGQRLRSALREEGVRGEEAERRYKGVMEHVHTTGSIQDIPWLPDTFKRIFKTALDISWEDHVAMQIALQRHVHASISKTINMPKEATKDDVERAIVMAWRGGLKGMTIYRTGSREDVVLDLKREEVPAARDSALQKIVRPKELVGKTYLCSSGCCRLYITVNLLDGSPWEVFIRTVGQGGCEANSNALGRSISTGLQNGVPYQKFVRQLGKVSCIAALKNSKAEGISCADVVGKCIELAAKGMSVTTLEDWNIKTVKGAPPCPECGSPLDFGEGCNQGICKTCGWSGCS
;
A
#
# COMPACT_ATOMS: atom_id res chain seq x y z
N MET A 1 -16.79 -13.50 27.77
CA MET A 1 -15.60 -13.89 26.97
C MET A 1 -15.13 -12.65 26.22
N SER A 2 -13.86 -12.30 26.33
CA SER A 2 -13.30 -11.17 25.59
C SER A 2 -13.34 -11.49 24.09
N GLU A 3 -13.84 -10.59 23.26
CA GLU A 3 -13.85 -10.70 21.81
C GLU A 3 -12.41 -10.83 21.28
N THR A 4 -12.11 -11.88 20.53
CA THR A 4 -10.79 -12.09 19.94
C THR A 4 -10.60 -11.21 18.69
N VAL A 5 -9.34 -11.04 18.24
CA VAL A 5 -9.04 -10.34 16.96
C VAL A 5 -9.74 -11.05 15.79
N ILE A 6 -9.78 -12.38 15.82
CA ILE A 6 -10.43 -13.20 14.79
C ILE A 6 -11.94 -12.92 14.77
N ASP A 7 -12.61 -12.93 15.92
CA ASP A 7 -14.06 -12.61 16.01
C ASP A 7 -14.38 -11.23 15.45
N SER A 8 -13.54 -10.25 15.74
CA SER A 8 -13.70 -8.89 15.23
C SER A 8 -13.53 -8.83 13.70
N ILE A 9 -12.57 -9.57 13.12
CA ILE A 9 -12.36 -9.65 11.67
C ILE A 9 -13.52 -10.38 11.00
N LEU A 10 -13.98 -11.50 11.55
CA LEU A 10 -15.12 -12.27 11.03
C LEU A 10 -16.38 -11.41 10.95
N LYS A 11 -16.76 -10.75 12.04
CA LYS A 11 -17.93 -9.87 12.10
C LYS A 11 -17.83 -8.67 11.16
N ALA A 12 -16.66 -8.02 11.09
CA ALA A 12 -16.50 -6.82 10.31
C ALA A 12 -16.47 -7.08 8.80
N ARG A 13 -16.00 -8.26 8.35
CA ARG A 13 -15.71 -8.50 6.93
C ARG A 13 -16.46 -9.66 6.30
N TYR A 14 -16.53 -10.82 6.96
CA TYR A 14 -16.88 -12.08 6.32
C TYR A 14 -18.31 -12.58 6.58
N LEU A 15 -18.81 -12.41 7.80
CA LEU A 15 -20.16 -12.88 8.15
C LEU A 15 -21.24 -12.16 7.34
N ARG A 16 -22.23 -12.91 6.89
CA ARG A 16 -23.42 -12.45 6.18
C ARG A 16 -24.65 -12.54 7.07
N ALA A 17 -25.78 -11.98 6.64
CA ALA A 17 -27.03 -12.06 7.38
C ALA A 17 -27.42 -13.53 7.62
N GLY A 18 -27.62 -13.91 8.88
CA GLY A 18 -27.93 -15.27 9.31
C GLY A 18 -26.72 -16.13 9.67
N GLU A 19 -25.48 -15.67 9.40
CA GLU A 19 -24.24 -16.35 9.79
C GLU A 19 -23.75 -15.85 11.15
N THR A 20 -23.24 -16.74 11.98
CA THR A 20 -22.75 -16.46 13.33
C THR A 20 -21.35 -16.97 13.60
N THR A 21 -20.90 -17.95 12.82
CA THR A 21 -19.63 -18.67 13.01
C THR A 21 -18.80 -18.68 11.74
N TYR A 22 -17.53 -19.01 11.89
CA TYR A 22 -16.63 -19.25 10.74
C TYR A 22 -17.07 -20.49 9.92
N GLU A 23 -17.63 -21.50 10.59
CA GLU A 23 -18.12 -22.71 9.90
C GLU A 23 -19.33 -22.40 9.00
N ASP A 24 -20.19 -21.42 9.36
CA ASP A 24 -21.28 -20.96 8.49
C ASP A 24 -20.73 -20.42 7.16
N ILE A 25 -19.63 -19.65 7.22
CA ILE A 25 -18.92 -19.16 6.03
C ILE A 25 -18.40 -20.33 5.19
N CYS A 26 -17.72 -21.30 5.82
CA CYS A 26 -17.19 -22.47 5.13
C CYS A 26 -18.31 -23.26 4.42
N ASN A 27 -19.44 -23.46 5.09
CA ASN A 27 -20.61 -24.15 4.51
C ASN A 27 -21.17 -23.39 3.30
N ARG A 28 -21.35 -22.06 3.40
CA ARG A 28 -21.83 -21.24 2.29
C ARG A 28 -20.90 -21.31 1.09
N VAL A 29 -19.61 -21.14 1.31
CA VAL A 29 -18.61 -21.12 0.24
C VAL A 29 -18.50 -22.50 -0.42
N ALA A 30 -18.40 -23.58 0.36
CA ALA A 30 -18.34 -24.93 -0.17
C ALA A 30 -19.61 -25.29 -0.94
N GLY A 31 -20.80 -24.97 -0.41
CA GLY A 31 -22.08 -25.22 -1.08
C GLY A 31 -22.27 -24.42 -2.37
N ALA A 32 -21.67 -23.22 -2.49
CA ALA A 32 -21.76 -22.41 -3.69
C ALA A 32 -20.85 -22.88 -4.84
N LEU A 33 -19.74 -23.55 -4.52
CA LEU A 33 -18.70 -23.89 -5.49
C LEU A 33 -18.71 -25.36 -5.91
N ALA A 34 -19.06 -26.27 -5.02
CA ALA A 34 -19.00 -27.71 -5.27
C ALA A 34 -20.05 -28.17 -6.30
N GLU A 35 -19.67 -29.15 -7.12
CA GLU A 35 -20.56 -29.84 -8.06
C GLU A 35 -21.10 -31.13 -7.48
N THR A 36 -20.39 -31.71 -6.51
CA THR A 36 -20.74 -32.97 -5.81
C THR A 36 -20.68 -32.81 -4.30
N GLU A 37 -21.32 -33.74 -3.56
CA GLU A 37 -21.29 -33.73 -2.09
C GLU A 37 -19.88 -34.02 -1.55
N ASP A 38 -19.11 -34.88 -2.23
CA ASP A 38 -17.72 -35.19 -1.86
C ASP A 38 -16.82 -33.92 -2.00
N GLU A 39 -17.00 -33.16 -3.08
CA GLU A 39 -16.31 -31.89 -3.25
C GLU A 39 -16.74 -30.88 -2.18
N ARG A 40 -18.02 -30.79 -1.88
CA ARG A 40 -18.55 -29.91 -0.84
C ARG A 40 -17.91 -30.19 0.50
N GLN A 41 -17.84 -31.47 0.87
CA GLN A 41 -17.22 -31.90 2.13
C GLN A 41 -15.71 -31.60 2.13
N ALA A 42 -15.00 -31.87 1.03
CA ALA A 42 -13.56 -31.61 0.91
C ALA A 42 -13.25 -30.11 1.00
N TYR A 43 -14.03 -29.26 0.32
CA TYR A 43 -13.88 -27.78 0.37
C TYR A 43 -14.20 -27.25 1.77
N PHE A 44 -15.26 -27.74 2.40
CA PHE A 44 -15.61 -27.37 3.76
C PHE A 44 -14.50 -27.73 4.76
N ASP A 45 -14.00 -28.98 4.74
CA ASP A 45 -12.98 -29.43 5.67
C ASP A 45 -11.64 -28.71 5.48
N ALA A 46 -11.24 -28.43 4.25
CA ALA A 46 -10.02 -27.69 3.95
C ALA A 46 -10.05 -26.28 4.55
N MET A 47 -11.17 -25.57 4.41
CA MET A 47 -11.34 -24.24 4.99
C MET A 47 -11.52 -24.31 6.50
N ARG A 48 -12.37 -25.20 7.03
CA ARG A 48 -12.65 -25.35 8.46
C ARG A 48 -11.40 -25.65 9.28
N THR A 49 -10.51 -26.48 8.74
CA THR A 49 -9.23 -26.82 9.38
C THR A 49 -8.16 -25.74 9.19
N LEU A 50 -8.45 -24.68 8.41
CA LEU A 50 -7.50 -23.61 8.05
C LEU A 50 -6.27 -24.14 7.29
N ALA A 51 -6.38 -25.29 6.65
CA ALA A 51 -5.33 -25.88 5.83
C ALA A 51 -5.24 -25.25 4.44
N PHE A 52 -6.37 -24.76 3.91
CA PHE A 52 -6.47 -23.96 2.70
C PHE A 52 -7.51 -22.86 2.88
N LEU A 53 -7.19 -21.65 2.43
CA LEU A 53 -8.12 -20.54 2.40
C LEU A 53 -8.11 -19.86 1.02
N PRO A 54 -9.29 -19.64 0.41
CA PRO A 54 -9.39 -18.81 -0.76
C PRO A 54 -9.23 -17.33 -0.40
N ASN A 55 -9.10 -16.48 -1.41
CA ASN A 55 -9.01 -15.03 -1.22
C ASN A 55 -10.26 -14.46 -0.51
N SER A 56 -10.09 -13.27 0.08
CA SER A 56 -11.18 -12.60 0.81
C SER A 56 -12.45 -12.38 -0.04
N PRO A 57 -12.41 -11.97 -1.32
CA PRO A 57 -13.62 -11.88 -2.15
C PRO A 57 -14.40 -13.19 -2.24
N THR A 58 -13.74 -14.33 -2.40
CA THR A 58 -14.41 -15.63 -2.41
C THR A 58 -15.08 -15.93 -1.07
N LEU A 59 -14.36 -15.76 0.07
CA LEU A 59 -14.94 -15.92 1.41
C LEU A 59 -16.11 -14.97 1.67
N MET A 60 -16.08 -13.77 1.08
CA MET A 60 -17.12 -12.75 1.28
C MET A 60 -18.34 -12.98 0.40
N ASN A 61 -18.16 -13.36 -0.87
CA ASN A 61 -19.19 -13.21 -1.88
C ASN A 61 -19.68 -14.54 -2.50
N ALA A 62 -18.99 -15.67 -2.29
CA ALA A 62 -19.48 -16.96 -2.78
C ALA A 62 -20.84 -17.28 -2.14
N GLY A 63 -21.81 -17.66 -2.96
CA GLY A 63 -23.18 -17.93 -2.52
C GLY A 63 -23.99 -16.68 -2.15
N THR A 64 -23.55 -15.49 -2.54
CA THR A 64 -24.29 -14.23 -2.37
C THR A 64 -24.74 -13.67 -3.72
N GLU A 65 -25.67 -12.72 -3.73
CA GLU A 65 -26.16 -12.06 -4.95
C GLU A 65 -25.02 -11.32 -5.70
N LEU A 66 -24.04 -10.74 -4.99
CA LEU A 66 -22.92 -10.05 -5.62
C LEU A 66 -22.04 -11.00 -6.44
N GLY A 67 -21.77 -12.22 -5.95
CA GLY A 67 -21.08 -13.29 -6.67
C GLY A 67 -19.70 -12.98 -7.26
N GLN A 68 -19.11 -11.81 -7.03
CA GLN A 68 -17.78 -11.46 -7.53
C GLN A 68 -16.73 -12.07 -6.61
N LEU A 69 -15.91 -13.02 -7.12
CA LEU A 69 -15.01 -13.86 -6.35
C LEU A 69 -13.52 -13.57 -6.61
N SER A 70 -13.18 -12.85 -7.69
CA SER A 70 -11.81 -12.50 -8.04
C SER A 70 -11.25 -11.40 -7.16
N ALA A 71 -9.96 -11.45 -6.85
CA ALA A 71 -9.28 -10.43 -6.06
C ALA A 71 -8.54 -9.39 -6.90
N CYS A 72 -8.03 -9.80 -8.05
CA CYS A 72 -7.06 -9.08 -8.87
C CYS A 72 -7.59 -8.90 -10.29
N PHE A 73 -7.39 -7.72 -10.85
CA PHE A 73 -7.85 -7.34 -12.19
C PHE A 73 -6.81 -6.46 -12.86
N THR A 74 -6.66 -6.58 -14.17
CA THR A 74 -5.83 -5.69 -14.97
C THR A 74 -6.67 -5.05 -16.05
N LEU A 75 -6.45 -3.77 -16.31
CA LEU A 75 -7.21 -2.99 -17.28
C LEU A 75 -6.28 -2.29 -18.26
N LYS A 76 -6.72 -2.18 -19.50
CA LYS A 76 -6.04 -1.40 -20.52
C LYS A 76 -6.36 0.08 -20.37
N VAL A 77 -5.34 0.92 -20.43
CA VAL A 77 -5.47 2.37 -20.55
C VAL A 77 -5.01 2.76 -21.96
N GLY A 78 -5.87 3.38 -22.75
CA GLY A 78 -5.51 3.89 -24.08
C GLY A 78 -5.06 5.36 -24.03
N ASP A 79 -4.77 5.94 -25.21
CA ASP A 79 -4.25 7.32 -25.34
C ASP A 79 -5.32 8.36 -25.72
N SER A 80 -6.58 8.02 -25.63
CA SER A 80 -7.69 8.94 -25.89
C SER A 80 -8.53 9.18 -24.64
N ILE A 81 -9.15 10.36 -24.55
CA ILE A 81 -10.05 10.68 -23.43
C ILE A 81 -11.15 9.61 -23.25
N PRO A 82 -11.85 9.13 -24.31
CA PRO A 82 -12.83 8.05 -24.14
C PRO A 82 -12.23 6.78 -23.55
N GLU A 83 -11.06 6.34 -24.01
CA GLU A 83 -10.41 5.12 -23.51
C GLU A 83 -9.93 5.26 -22.06
N ILE A 84 -9.35 6.43 -21.70
CA ILE A 84 -8.90 6.71 -20.33
C ILE A 84 -10.11 6.69 -19.38
N PHE A 85 -11.22 7.35 -19.74
CA PHE A 85 -12.41 7.41 -18.90
C PHE A 85 -13.16 6.08 -18.86
N SER A 86 -13.13 5.28 -19.92
CA SER A 86 -13.64 3.89 -19.87
C SER A 86 -12.84 3.03 -18.90
N ALA A 87 -11.51 3.13 -18.90
CA ALA A 87 -10.68 2.43 -17.94
C ALA A 87 -10.97 2.87 -16.48
N LEU A 88 -11.24 4.16 -16.26
CA LEU A 88 -11.66 4.70 -14.97
C LEU A 88 -13.01 4.13 -14.54
N GLU A 89 -14.01 4.11 -15.43
CA GLU A 89 -15.34 3.54 -15.18
C GLU A 89 -15.24 2.05 -14.79
N TRP A 90 -14.50 1.27 -15.56
CA TRP A 90 -14.30 -0.16 -15.28
C TRP A 90 -13.61 -0.38 -13.93
N GLY A 91 -12.58 0.43 -13.62
CA GLY A 91 -11.94 0.42 -12.31
C GLY A 91 -12.92 0.70 -11.17
N ALA A 92 -13.81 1.68 -11.35
CA ALA A 92 -14.84 2.02 -10.37
C ALA A 92 -15.81 0.84 -10.11
N LEU A 93 -16.24 0.13 -11.17
CA LEU A 93 -17.10 -1.06 -11.05
C LEU A 93 -16.40 -2.21 -10.31
N ILE A 94 -15.11 -2.41 -10.58
CA ILE A 94 -14.28 -3.41 -9.89
C ILE A 94 -14.14 -3.04 -8.40
N HIS A 95 -13.79 -1.80 -8.09
CA HIS A 95 -13.65 -1.35 -6.70
C HIS A 95 -14.95 -1.45 -5.91
N LYS A 96 -16.10 -1.14 -6.54
CA LYS A 96 -17.43 -1.33 -5.96
C LYS A 96 -17.63 -2.78 -5.52
N SER A 97 -17.12 -3.75 -6.28
CA SER A 97 -17.22 -5.18 -5.97
C SER A 97 -16.11 -5.71 -5.04
N GLY A 98 -15.14 -4.86 -4.68
CA GLY A 98 -14.05 -5.19 -3.75
C GLY A 98 -12.77 -5.73 -4.39
N GLY A 99 -12.63 -5.63 -5.71
CA GLY A 99 -11.42 -5.99 -6.44
C GLY A 99 -10.32 -4.91 -6.38
N GLY A 100 -9.07 -5.32 -6.57
CA GLY A 100 -7.93 -4.43 -6.81
C GLY A 100 -7.57 -4.40 -8.30
N THR A 101 -7.12 -3.25 -8.80
CA THR A 101 -6.86 -3.04 -10.23
C THR A 101 -5.41 -2.72 -10.52
N GLY A 102 -4.94 -3.11 -11.69
CA GLY A 102 -3.65 -2.71 -12.23
C GLY A 102 -3.78 -2.04 -13.58
N TYR A 103 -2.95 -1.03 -13.80
CA TYR A 103 -2.92 -0.22 -15.00
C TYR A 103 -1.47 0.01 -15.45
N ASN A 104 -1.20 -0.13 -16.74
CA ASN A 104 0.01 0.40 -17.35
C ASN A 104 -0.34 1.68 -18.10
N PHE A 105 0.21 2.80 -17.65
CA PHE A 105 -0.04 4.12 -18.21
C PHE A 105 0.87 4.48 -19.39
N SER A 106 1.76 3.58 -19.80
CA SER A 106 2.78 3.84 -20.83
C SER A 106 2.20 4.05 -22.25
N SER A 107 0.94 3.68 -22.47
CA SER A 107 0.24 3.98 -23.73
C SER A 107 -0.15 5.45 -23.86
N ILE A 108 -0.27 6.18 -22.76
CA ILE A 108 -0.59 7.61 -22.76
C ILE A 108 0.62 8.37 -23.30
N ARG A 109 0.41 9.26 -24.25
CA ARG A 109 1.46 10.11 -24.81
C ARG A 109 2.10 10.99 -23.74
N PRO A 110 3.40 11.32 -23.89
CA PRO A 110 4.12 12.13 -22.90
C PRO A 110 3.56 13.55 -22.79
N GLU A 111 3.80 14.16 -21.64
CA GLU A 111 3.48 15.56 -21.37
C GLU A 111 4.07 16.48 -22.44
N GLY A 112 3.32 17.52 -22.83
CA GLY A 112 3.72 18.44 -23.87
C GLY A 112 3.47 17.94 -25.32
N SER A 113 2.99 16.70 -25.50
CA SER A 113 2.62 16.20 -26.85
C SER A 113 1.49 17.00 -27.46
N PRO A 114 1.54 17.35 -28.77
CA PRO A 114 0.46 18.11 -29.41
C PRO A 114 -0.83 17.29 -29.47
N VAL A 115 -1.94 17.95 -29.13
CA VAL A 115 -3.29 17.39 -29.25
C VAL A 115 -3.98 18.03 -30.46
N GLN A 116 -4.00 17.32 -31.59
CA GLN A 116 -4.49 17.82 -32.87
C GLN A 116 -5.94 18.33 -32.83
N SER A 117 -6.79 17.72 -31.99
CA SER A 117 -8.22 18.07 -31.90
C SER A 117 -8.52 19.40 -31.20
N THR A 118 -7.59 19.90 -30.38
CA THR A 118 -7.81 21.08 -29.52
C THR A 118 -6.74 22.14 -29.67
N GLU A 119 -5.72 21.90 -30.53
CA GLU A 119 -4.52 22.75 -30.65
C GLU A 119 -3.77 22.97 -29.31
N GLY A 120 -4.04 22.11 -28.33
CA GLY A 120 -3.43 22.14 -27.00
C GLY A 120 -2.30 21.12 -26.86
N VAL A 121 -1.83 20.93 -25.62
CA VAL A 121 -0.79 19.95 -25.27
C VAL A 121 -1.32 18.92 -24.26
N ALA A 122 -0.77 17.70 -24.33
CA ALA A 122 -1.10 16.62 -23.42
C ALA A 122 -0.50 16.85 -22.04
N SER A 123 -1.23 16.44 -21.01
CA SER A 123 -0.82 16.55 -19.60
C SER A 123 -0.05 15.33 -19.07
N GLY A 124 0.18 14.33 -19.91
CA GLY A 124 0.96 13.13 -19.57
C GLY A 124 0.29 12.14 -18.60
N PRO A 125 0.89 10.95 -18.39
CA PRO A 125 0.32 9.85 -17.63
C PRO A 125 0.08 10.20 -16.15
N VAL A 126 1.00 10.90 -15.48
CA VAL A 126 0.92 11.19 -14.04
C VAL A 126 -0.31 12.07 -13.72
N SER A 127 -0.65 13.00 -14.60
CA SER A 127 -1.83 13.85 -14.45
C SER A 127 -3.13 13.05 -14.47
N PHE A 128 -3.24 12.07 -15.37
CA PHE A 128 -4.40 11.18 -15.42
C PHE A 128 -4.46 10.25 -14.21
N MET A 129 -3.35 9.76 -13.70
CA MET A 129 -3.32 8.93 -12.47
C MET A 129 -3.97 9.65 -11.28
N LYS A 130 -3.88 10.97 -11.17
CA LYS A 130 -4.54 11.76 -10.11
C LYS A 130 -6.07 11.63 -10.16
N ILE A 131 -6.66 11.53 -11.36
CA ILE A 131 -8.10 11.32 -11.54
C ILE A 131 -8.51 9.93 -11.04
N PHE A 132 -7.75 8.89 -11.39
CA PHE A 132 -7.96 7.52 -10.89
C PHE A 132 -7.83 7.46 -9.37
N ASN A 133 -6.84 8.15 -8.79
CA ASN A 133 -6.65 8.21 -7.35
C ASN A 133 -7.85 8.86 -6.64
N ALA A 134 -8.33 9.99 -7.15
CA ALA A 134 -9.48 10.70 -6.60
C ALA A 134 -10.76 9.86 -6.67
N ALA A 135 -11.02 9.17 -7.79
CA ALA A 135 -12.15 8.27 -7.93
C ALA A 135 -12.09 7.09 -6.93
N THR A 136 -10.90 6.50 -6.77
CA THR A 136 -10.70 5.38 -5.82
C THR A 136 -10.90 5.82 -4.37
N GLU A 137 -10.54 7.05 -4.00
CA GLU A 137 -10.76 7.59 -2.66
C GLU A 137 -12.25 7.65 -2.29
N VAL A 138 -13.10 7.98 -3.27
CA VAL A 138 -14.55 8.12 -3.07
C VAL A 138 -15.26 6.77 -3.09
N ILE A 139 -14.80 5.83 -3.93
CA ILE A 139 -15.49 4.55 -4.16
C ILE A 139 -15.00 3.50 -3.15
N LYS A 140 -15.86 3.16 -2.19
CA LYS A 140 -15.58 2.14 -1.15
C LYS A 140 -16.68 1.08 -1.16
N GLN A 141 -16.31 -0.20 -1.14
CA GLN A 141 -17.26 -1.30 -1.03
C GLN A 141 -17.91 -1.31 0.37
N GLY A 142 -19.03 -0.61 0.55
CA GLY A 142 -19.83 -0.65 1.78
C GLY A 142 -19.02 -0.55 3.09
N GLY A 143 -17.86 0.12 3.06
CA GLY A 143 -16.94 0.24 4.21
C GLY A 143 -16.10 -1.00 4.52
N ARG A 144 -16.22 -2.10 3.75
CA ARG A 144 -15.56 -3.40 4.07
C ARG A 144 -14.16 -3.57 3.47
N ARG A 145 -13.91 -3.03 2.26
CA ARG A 145 -12.62 -3.07 1.60
C ARG A 145 -12.37 -1.77 0.83
N ARG A 146 -11.18 -1.17 0.99
CA ARG A 146 -10.72 -0.02 0.20
C ARG A 146 -10.21 -0.51 -1.15
N GLY A 147 -10.50 0.20 -2.23
CA GLY A 147 -9.89 -0.02 -3.54
C GLY A 147 -8.37 0.23 -3.46
N ALA A 148 -7.61 -0.51 -4.24
CA ALA A 148 -6.18 -0.32 -4.39
C ALA A 148 -5.82 -0.46 -5.87
N ASN A 149 -4.89 0.37 -6.34
CA ASN A 149 -4.42 0.38 -7.72
C ASN A 149 -2.92 0.07 -7.78
N MET A 150 -2.50 -0.55 -8.86
CA MET A 150 -1.13 -0.54 -9.35
C MET A 150 -1.06 0.42 -10.54
N GLY A 151 -0.14 1.38 -10.47
CA GLY A 151 0.24 2.22 -11.59
C GLY A 151 1.61 1.83 -12.11
N ILE A 152 1.73 1.50 -13.38
CA ILE A 152 2.98 1.08 -14.02
C ILE A 152 3.35 2.11 -15.08
N LEU A 153 4.64 2.43 -15.15
CA LEU A 153 5.23 3.12 -16.29
C LEU A 153 6.49 2.37 -16.74
N ASN A 154 6.62 2.20 -18.05
CA ASN A 154 7.80 1.56 -18.62
C ASN A 154 9.01 2.48 -18.55
N VAL A 155 10.19 1.94 -18.27
CA VAL A 155 11.45 2.71 -18.12
C VAL A 155 11.84 3.48 -19.39
N TRP A 156 11.29 3.10 -20.54
CA TRP A 156 11.49 3.78 -21.83
C TRP A 156 10.43 4.84 -22.17
N HIS A 157 9.53 5.15 -21.22
CA HIS A 157 8.56 6.22 -21.41
C HIS A 157 9.22 7.60 -21.14
N PRO A 158 8.97 8.63 -21.98
CA PRO A 158 9.61 9.94 -21.80
C PRO A 158 9.35 10.61 -20.44
N ASP A 159 8.19 10.39 -19.82
CA ASP A 159 7.82 10.96 -18.51
C ASP A 159 8.31 10.14 -17.32
N ILE A 160 9.26 9.21 -17.52
CA ILE A 160 9.70 8.29 -16.46
C ILE A 160 10.20 9.02 -15.20
N LEU A 161 10.94 10.10 -15.34
CA LEU A 161 11.46 10.85 -14.19
C LEU A 161 10.35 11.54 -13.37
N SER A 162 9.30 12.05 -14.03
CA SER A 162 8.15 12.62 -13.33
C SER A 162 7.33 11.54 -12.62
N PHE A 163 7.19 10.35 -13.22
CA PHE A 163 6.52 9.22 -12.60
C PHE A 163 7.26 8.69 -11.36
N ILE A 164 8.58 8.56 -11.41
CA ILE A 164 9.39 8.16 -10.24
C ILE A 164 9.13 9.09 -9.05
N LYS A 165 8.98 10.38 -9.33
CA LYS A 165 8.79 11.42 -8.32
C LYS A 165 7.33 11.60 -7.87
N ALA A 166 6.37 10.94 -8.53
CA ALA A 166 4.94 11.17 -8.33
C ALA A 166 4.42 10.90 -6.90
N LYS A 167 5.17 10.12 -6.09
CA LYS A 167 4.83 9.83 -4.69
C LYS A 167 5.93 10.29 -3.71
N THR A 168 6.74 11.26 -4.08
CA THR A 168 7.80 11.79 -3.21
C THR A 168 7.24 12.52 -1.99
N GLU A 169 6.09 13.19 -2.16
CA GLU A 169 5.38 13.87 -1.08
C GLU A 169 4.38 12.88 -0.44
N GLU A 170 4.31 12.88 0.89
CA GLU A 170 3.41 11.98 1.63
C GLU A 170 1.94 12.35 1.36
N GLY A 171 1.10 11.33 1.09
CA GLY A 171 -0.31 11.51 0.73
C GLY A 171 -0.59 11.61 -0.77
N GLU A 172 0.39 11.88 -1.62
CA GLU A 172 0.19 11.86 -3.08
C GLU A 172 -0.06 10.43 -3.57
N LEU A 173 -1.02 10.27 -4.49
CA LEU A 173 -1.43 8.99 -5.05
C LEU A 173 -1.62 7.88 -4.01
N SER A 174 -2.22 8.20 -2.87
CA SER A 174 -2.34 7.32 -1.69
C SER A 174 -3.08 6.00 -1.94
N ASN A 175 -3.86 5.89 -3.03
CA ASN A 175 -4.56 4.68 -3.44
C ASN A 175 -3.81 3.90 -4.53
N PHE A 176 -2.59 4.32 -4.89
CA PHE A 176 -1.71 3.65 -5.83
C PHE A 176 -0.48 3.08 -5.13
N ASN A 177 -0.13 1.85 -5.47
CA ASN A 177 1.25 1.40 -5.50
C ASN A 177 1.78 1.75 -6.89
N ILE A 178 2.97 2.30 -7.01
CA ILE A 178 3.57 2.59 -8.31
C ILE A 178 4.79 1.69 -8.54
N SER A 179 4.96 1.23 -9.76
CA SER A 179 6.10 0.38 -10.15
C SER A 179 6.64 0.76 -11.51
N ILE A 180 7.94 0.62 -11.69
CA ILE A 180 8.61 0.81 -12.97
C ILE A 180 8.79 -0.56 -13.61
N MET A 181 8.41 -0.67 -14.87
CA MET A 181 8.69 -1.83 -15.70
C MET A 181 10.08 -1.67 -16.32
N LEU A 182 11.06 -2.39 -15.78
CA LEU A 182 12.45 -2.45 -16.25
C LEU A 182 12.61 -3.57 -17.27
N ASN A 183 13.31 -3.30 -18.37
CA ASN A 183 13.70 -4.34 -19.32
C ASN A 183 15.18 -4.72 -19.16
N ASP A 184 15.53 -5.88 -19.70
CA ASP A 184 16.90 -6.41 -19.67
C ASP A 184 17.92 -5.47 -20.32
N ALA A 185 17.52 -4.76 -21.39
CA ALA A 185 18.41 -3.81 -22.05
C ALA A 185 18.85 -2.71 -21.07
N PHE A 186 17.91 -2.12 -20.32
CA PHE A 186 18.21 -1.12 -19.29
C PHE A 186 19.10 -1.72 -18.18
N MET A 187 18.72 -2.88 -17.67
CA MET A 187 19.44 -3.52 -16.56
C MET A 187 20.88 -3.92 -16.93
N ARG A 188 21.12 -4.33 -18.18
CA ARG A 188 22.47 -4.61 -18.66
C ARG A 188 23.37 -3.37 -18.73
N HIS A 189 22.82 -2.20 -19.09
CA HIS A 189 23.57 -0.93 -19.00
C HIS A 189 23.91 -0.58 -17.55
N VAL A 190 22.95 -0.74 -16.63
CA VAL A 190 23.19 -0.53 -15.19
C VAL A 190 24.30 -1.45 -14.70
N GLU A 191 24.22 -2.75 -15.00
CA GLU A 191 25.22 -3.77 -14.59
C GLU A 191 26.61 -3.49 -15.15
N ALA A 192 26.70 -3.01 -16.40
CA ALA A 192 27.94 -2.65 -17.05
C ALA A 192 28.52 -1.30 -16.57
N GLY A 193 27.80 -0.55 -15.76
CA GLY A 193 28.21 0.77 -15.28
C GLY A 193 28.12 1.88 -16.35
N HIS A 194 27.35 1.67 -17.41
CA HIS A 194 27.19 2.63 -18.53
C HIS A 194 26.20 3.76 -18.15
N MET A 195 26.47 4.46 -17.06
CA MET A 195 25.55 5.42 -16.47
C MET A 195 25.40 6.71 -17.29
N ASP A 196 26.39 7.09 -18.06
CA ASP A 196 26.39 8.30 -18.91
C ASP A 196 25.69 8.08 -20.26
N ASP A 197 25.36 6.83 -20.60
CA ASP A 197 24.65 6.52 -21.84
C ASP A 197 23.25 7.14 -21.83
N VAL A 198 22.89 7.74 -22.97
CA VAL A 198 21.54 8.30 -23.16
C VAL A 198 20.56 7.16 -23.38
N TRP A 199 19.62 7.00 -22.44
CA TRP A 199 18.58 5.98 -22.54
C TRP A 199 17.42 6.42 -23.44
N LEU A 200 16.98 7.67 -23.27
CA LEU A 200 15.91 8.24 -24.07
C LEU A 200 16.12 9.74 -24.32
N THR A 201 15.45 10.23 -25.36
CA THR A 201 15.36 11.67 -25.63
C THR A 201 13.88 12.04 -25.66
N HIS A 202 13.49 13.02 -24.86
CA HIS A 202 12.10 13.46 -24.79
C HIS A 202 11.67 14.07 -26.14
N PRO A 203 10.58 13.60 -26.76
CA PRO A 203 10.26 13.94 -28.16
C PRO A 203 9.93 15.43 -28.39
N HIS A 204 9.47 16.14 -27.37
CA HIS A 204 9.01 17.54 -27.47
C HIS A 204 9.99 18.55 -26.86
N THR A 205 10.70 18.17 -25.80
CA THR A 205 11.67 19.09 -25.15
C THR A 205 13.09 18.87 -25.65
N SER A 206 13.35 17.78 -26.39
CA SER A 206 14.68 17.32 -26.78
C SER A 206 15.62 17.08 -25.58
N ALA A 207 15.08 17.01 -24.37
CA ALA A 207 15.85 16.67 -23.18
C ALA A 207 16.37 15.23 -23.30
N ARG A 208 17.67 15.07 -23.09
CA ARG A 208 18.33 13.74 -23.08
C ARG A 208 18.36 13.26 -21.65
N VAL A 209 17.90 12.05 -21.42
CA VAL A 209 17.87 11.40 -20.11
C VAL A 209 18.79 10.19 -20.13
N THR A 210 19.73 10.17 -19.20
CA THR A 210 20.74 9.10 -19.10
C THR A 210 20.26 7.93 -18.25
N ILE A 211 20.91 6.77 -18.39
CA ILE A 211 20.72 5.60 -17.54
C ILE A 211 20.91 5.99 -16.07
N GLY A 212 21.99 6.73 -15.77
CA GLY A 212 22.35 7.14 -14.40
C GLY A 212 21.30 8.05 -13.75
N GLU A 213 20.69 8.98 -14.50
CA GLU A 213 19.64 9.85 -13.99
C GLU A 213 18.39 9.06 -13.60
N ILE A 214 17.98 8.10 -14.44
CA ILE A 214 16.82 7.24 -14.15
C ILE A 214 17.14 6.33 -12.96
N TRP A 215 18.27 5.62 -13.02
CA TRP A 215 18.68 4.66 -12.00
C TRP A 215 18.83 5.30 -10.62
N THR A 216 19.55 6.41 -10.54
CA THR A 216 19.71 7.16 -9.30
C THR A 216 18.35 7.62 -8.74
N SER A 217 17.44 8.09 -9.61
CA SER A 217 16.12 8.51 -9.19
C SER A 217 15.29 7.34 -8.64
N ILE A 218 15.37 6.14 -9.24
CA ILE A 218 14.71 4.92 -8.75
C ILE A 218 15.24 4.54 -7.36
N VAL A 219 16.57 4.43 -7.23
CA VAL A 219 17.23 4.04 -5.97
C VAL A 219 16.93 5.05 -4.87
N ASP A 220 16.96 6.35 -5.18
CA ASP A 220 16.66 7.42 -4.23
C ASP A 220 15.20 7.38 -3.75
N GLY A 221 14.26 7.16 -4.66
CA GLY A 221 12.84 7.02 -4.34
C GLY A 221 12.60 5.82 -3.42
N ILE A 222 13.09 4.65 -3.78
CA ILE A 222 12.97 3.41 -2.99
C ILE A 222 13.59 3.60 -1.60
N TRP A 223 14.81 4.14 -1.53
CA TRP A 223 15.49 4.37 -0.26
C TRP A 223 14.73 5.36 0.64
N LYS A 224 14.13 6.41 0.06
CA LYS A 224 13.45 7.48 0.77
C LYS A 224 12.12 7.03 1.37
N ASN A 225 11.26 6.36 0.59
CA ASN A 225 9.89 6.02 1.00
C ASN A 225 9.38 4.64 0.55
N GLY A 226 10.26 3.79 -0.02
CA GLY A 226 9.90 2.45 -0.50
C GLY A 226 9.18 2.43 -1.85
N GLU A 227 9.12 3.55 -2.57
CA GLU A 227 8.48 3.65 -3.89
C GLU A 227 9.37 4.42 -4.89
N PRO A 228 9.33 4.04 -6.17
CA PRO A 228 8.50 3.00 -6.81
C PRO A 228 8.98 1.56 -6.52
N GLY A 229 8.08 0.57 -6.68
CA GLY A 229 8.49 -0.82 -6.83
C GLY A 229 9.14 -1.06 -8.21
N VAL A 230 9.75 -2.23 -8.41
CA VAL A 230 10.31 -2.63 -9.71
C VAL A 230 9.68 -3.92 -10.22
N LEU A 231 9.44 -3.97 -11.52
CA LEU A 231 8.94 -5.14 -12.25
C LEU A 231 9.92 -5.42 -13.41
N PHE A 232 10.19 -6.69 -13.69
CA PHE A 232 11.15 -7.09 -14.73
C PHE A 232 10.40 -7.64 -15.94
N TYR A 233 10.33 -6.82 -17.00
CA TYR A 233 9.53 -7.08 -18.19
C TYR A 233 9.85 -8.40 -18.86
N ASP A 234 11.15 -8.65 -19.08
CA ASP A 234 11.60 -9.84 -19.81
C ASP A 234 11.34 -11.10 -18.99
N ALA A 235 11.61 -11.10 -17.68
CA ALA A 235 11.32 -12.23 -16.80
C ALA A 235 9.81 -12.53 -16.69
N ILE A 236 8.96 -11.48 -16.71
CA ILE A 236 7.51 -11.64 -16.75
C ILE A 236 7.10 -12.33 -18.05
N ASN A 237 7.65 -11.90 -19.19
CA ASN A 237 7.26 -12.39 -20.52
C ASN A 237 7.92 -13.72 -20.91
N GLU A 238 9.09 -14.04 -20.38
CA GLU A 238 9.67 -15.38 -20.46
C GLU A 238 8.75 -16.41 -19.76
N GLY A 239 8.13 -16.01 -18.65
CA GLY A 239 7.14 -16.83 -17.93
C GLY A 239 5.68 -16.66 -18.41
N ASN A 240 5.42 -15.97 -19.53
CA ASN A 240 4.06 -15.80 -20.06
C ASN A 240 3.52 -17.12 -20.62
N PRO A 241 2.45 -17.69 -20.06
CA PRO A 241 1.94 -18.98 -20.53
C PRO A 241 1.22 -18.91 -21.86
N THR A 242 0.82 -17.74 -22.32
CA THR A 242 0.02 -17.53 -23.54
C THR A 242 0.62 -16.41 -24.42
N PRO A 243 1.88 -16.58 -24.91
CA PRO A 243 2.59 -15.53 -25.65
C PRO A 243 1.90 -15.16 -26.97
N GLN A 244 1.09 -16.07 -27.54
CA GLN A 244 0.29 -15.82 -28.75
C GLN A 244 -0.81 -14.78 -28.55
N LEU A 245 -1.20 -14.49 -27.30
CA LEU A 245 -2.19 -13.45 -26.97
C LEU A 245 -1.54 -12.07 -26.75
N GLY A 246 -0.23 -11.98 -26.80
CA GLY A 246 0.54 -10.76 -26.62
C GLY A 246 1.36 -10.72 -25.33
N PRO A 247 2.15 -9.65 -25.16
CA PRO A 247 2.98 -9.49 -23.97
C PRO A 247 2.17 -9.10 -22.75
N ILE A 248 2.66 -9.52 -21.58
CA ILE A 248 2.18 -9.07 -20.28
C ILE A 248 2.97 -7.83 -19.88
N ASP A 249 2.29 -6.71 -19.65
CA ASP A 249 2.87 -5.43 -19.26
C ASP A 249 2.20 -4.83 -18.01
N THR A 250 1.31 -5.60 -17.38
CA THR A 250 0.49 -5.14 -16.26
C THR A 250 0.47 -6.18 -15.14
N THR A 251 0.25 -5.73 -13.91
CA THR A 251 0.06 -6.61 -12.75
C THR A 251 -0.96 -6.01 -11.78
N ASN A 252 -1.49 -6.82 -10.86
CA ASN A 252 -2.36 -6.39 -9.78
C ASN A 252 -1.64 -5.48 -8.75
N PRO A 253 -2.36 -4.88 -7.76
CA PRO A 253 -1.76 -3.93 -6.81
C PRO A 253 -0.57 -4.42 -5.99
N CYS A 254 -0.46 -5.73 -5.75
CA CYS A 254 0.62 -6.32 -4.95
C CYS A 254 1.74 -6.97 -5.79
N GLY A 255 1.61 -6.96 -7.12
CA GLY A 255 2.64 -7.42 -8.04
C GLY A 255 2.76 -8.94 -8.23
N GLU A 256 1.96 -9.76 -7.53
CA GLU A 256 2.04 -11.22 -7.63
C GLU A 256 1.33 -11.79 -8.86
N GLN A 257 0.50 -11.00 -9.55
CA GLN A 257 -0.29 -11.43 -10.70
C GLN A 257 0.01 -10.59 -11.96
N PRO A 258 1.11 -10.86 -12.66
CA PRO A 258 1.28 -10.38 -14.02
C PRO A 258 0.21 -11.00 -14.92
N LEU A 259 -0.61 -10.17 -15.55
CA LEU A 259 -1.79 -10.56 -16.33
C LEU A 259 -1.86 -9.78 -17.63
N LEU A 260 -2.47 -10.37 -18.65
CA LEU A 260 -2.89 -9.66 -19.86
C LEU A 260 -4.03 -8.68 -19.52
N HIS A 261 -4.25 -7.69 -20.35
CA HIS A 261 -5.35 -6.75 -20.16
C HIS A 261 -6.71 -7.47 -20.09
N PHE A 262 -7.54 -7.02 -19.17
CA PHE A 262 -8.87 -7.56 -18.87
C PHE A 262 -8.85 -8.96 -18.23
N GLU A 263 -7.71 -9.52 -17.92
CA GLU A 263 -7.69 -10.75 -17.11
C GLU A 263 -8.00 -10.46 -15.65
N SER A 264 -8.56 -11.44 -14.97
CA SER A 264 -8.66 -11.49 -13.51
C SER A 264 -8.10 -12.80 -13.00
N CYS A 265 -7.73 -12.82 -11.72
CA CYS A 265 -7.25 -14.03 -11.08
C CYS A 265 -7.99 -14.32 -9.79
N VAL A 266 -8.32 -15.59 -9.61
CA VAL A 266 -8.82 -16.14 -8.35
C VAL A 266 -7.67 -16.74 -7.57
N LEU A 267 -7.60 -16.40 -6.28
CA LEU A 267 -6.45 -16.74 -5.42
C LEU A 267 -6.88 -17.66 -4.27
N GLY A 268 -5.96 -18.54 -3.88
CA GLY A 268 -6.08 -19.33 -2.67
C GLY A 268 -4.70 -19.68 -2.13
N SER A 269 -4.59 -19.96 -0.83
CA SER A 269 -3.30 -20.22 -0.19
C SER A 269 -3.39 -21.43 0.75
N ILE A 270 -2.44 -22.34 0.60
CA ILE A 270 -2.25 -23.50 1.48
C ILE A 270 -1.47 -23.02 2.71
N ASN A 271 -1.93 -23.36 3.90
CA ASN A 271 -1.25 -23.07 5.14
C ASN A 271 -0.24 -24.18 5.48
N LEU A 272 1.02 -23.96 5.17
CA LEU A 272 2.08 -24.96 5.29
C LEU A 272 2.28 -25.47 6.72
N SER A 273 1.98 -24.66 7.75
CA SER A 273 2.10 -25.09 9.15
C SER A 273 1.17 -26.25 9.49
N LYS A 274 0.11 -26.48 8.71
CA LYS A 274 -0.84 -27.60 8.92
C LYS A 274 -0.35 -28.95 8.39
N PHE A 275 0.82 -28.95 7.74
CA PHE A 275 1.41 -30.13 7.10
C PHE A 275 2.68 -30.63 7.80
N VAL A 276 3.04 -30.04 8.96
CA VAL A 276 4.13 -30.55 9.79
C VAL A 276 3.56 -31.43 10.89
N HIS A 277 4.02 -32.66 10.98
CA HIS A 277 3.65 -33.63 12.01
C HIS A 277 4.90 -34.28 12.57
N GLU A 278 5.05 -34.25 13.89
CA GLU A 278 6.18 -34.90 14.60
C GLU A 278 7.57 -34.47 14.08
N GLY A 279 7.68 -33.17 13.61
CA GLY A 279 8.92 -32.64 13.10
C GLY A 279 9.26 -33.01 11.66
N ALA A 280 8.32 -33.58 10.92
CA ALA A 280 8.44 -33.94 9.51
C ALA A 280 7.30 -33.30 8.67
N LEU A 281 7.58 -32.99 7.41
CA LEU A 281 6.58 -32.48 6.47
C LEU A 281 5.85 -33.64 5.80
N ASP A 282 4.51 -33.63 5.85
CA ASP A 282 3.63 -34.58 5.20
C ASP A 282 3.38 -34.18 3.73
N ILE A 283 4.26 -34.66 2.85
CA ILE A 283 4.24 -34.37 1.42
C ILE A 283 2.99 -34.91 0.74
N GLU A 284 2.58 -36.17 1.05
CA GLU A 284 1.42 -36.80 0.42
C GLU A 284 0.13 -36.01 0.70
N ARG A 285 -0.06 -35.61 1.94
CA ARG A 285 -1.19 -34.75 2.33
C ARG A 285 -1.14 -33.38 1.70
N LEU A 286 0.06 -32.79 1.54
CA LEU A 286 0.28 -31.50 0.86
C LEU A 286 -0.11 -31.58 -0.62
N GLU A 287 0.30 -32.64 -1.32
CA GLU A 287 -0.10 -32.89 -2.71
C GLU A 287 -1.61 -33.08 -2.85
N GLY A 288 -2.22 -33.89 -1.97
CA GLY A 288 -3.67 -34.06 -1.95
C GLY A 288 -4.43 -32.73 -1.76
N MET A 289 -3.95 -31.86 -0.85
CA MET A 289 -4.49 -30.54 -0.64
C MET A 289 -4.30 -29.66 -1.88
N THR A 290 -3.15 -29.74 -2.54
CA THR A 290 -2.86 -29.01 -3.77
C THR A 290 -3.84 -29.36 -4.89
N ARG A 291 -4.08 -30.66 -5.12
CA ARG A 291 -5.04 -31.12 -6.13
C ARG A 291 -6.46 -30.63 -5.81
N MET A 292 -6.89 -30.72 -4.55
CA MET A 292 -8.18 -30.18 -4.12
C MET A 292 -8.26 -28.67 -4.36
N ALA A 293 -7.22 -27.91 -4.02
CA ALA A 293 -7.17 -26.45 -4.19
C ALA A 293 -7.25 -26.02 -5.66
N VAL A 294 -6.64 -26.77 -6.59
CA VAL A 294 -6.76 -26.51 -8.03
C VAL A 294 -8.21 -26.69 -8.49
N ARG A 295 -8.89 -27.78 -8.09
CA ARG A 295 -10.33 -27.99 -8.38
C ARG A 295 -11.18 -26.87 -7.82
N PHE A 296 -10.94 -26.47 -6.57
CA PHE A 296 -11.65 -25.37 -5.93
C PHE A 296 -11.50 -24.06 -6.73
N LEU A 297 -10.27 -23.69 -7.12
CA LEU A 297 -10.01 -22.43 -7.83
C LEU A 297 -10.54 -22.46 -9.28
N ASP A 298 -10.52 -23.61 -9.97
CA ASP A 298 -11.16 -23.76 -11.28
C ASP A 298 -12.68 -23.58 -11.17
N ALA A 299 -13.31 -24.16 -10.13
CA ALA A 299 -14.74 -23.97 -9.85
C ALA A 299 -15.09 -22.51 -9.50
N VAL A 300 -14.20 -21.77 -8.84
CA VAL A 300 -14.41 -20.34 -8.59
C VAL A 300 -14.53 -19.57 -9.90
N ILE A 301 -13.74 -19.86 -10.95
CA ILE A 301 -13.86 -19.19 -12.26
C ILE A 301 -15.25 -19.44 -12.85
N ASP A 302 -15.77 -20.67 -12.76
CA ASP A 302 -17.05 -21.04 -13.33
C ASP A 302 -18.24 -20.38 -12.61
N ARG A 303 -18.11 -20.12 -11.30
CA ARG A 303 -19.16 -19.53 -10.44
C ARG A 303 -19.03 -18.01 -10.26
N ASN A 304 -17.94 -17.41 -10.76
CA ASN A 304 -17.67 -15.99 -10.58
C ASN A 304 -18.62 -15.13 -11.43
N GLN A 305 -19.16 -14.08 -10.82
CA GLN A 305 -19.87 -12.99 -11.52
C GLN A 305 -18.88 -11.87 -11.79
N PHE A 306 -18.61 -11.62 -13.05
CA PHE A 306 -17.60 -10.63 -13.44
C PHE A 306 -18.21 -9.23 -13.53
N PRO A 307 -17.48 -8.18 -13.11
CA PRO A 307 -18.01 -6.81 -13.08
C PRO A 307 -18.23 -6.20 -14.47
N ILE A 308 -17.52 -6.69 -15.49
CA ILE A 308 -17.64 -6.28 -16.89
C ILE A 308 -17.45 -7.47 -17.85
N PRO A 309 -18.15 -7.50 -19.02
CA PRO A 309 -18.08 -8.63 -19.95
C PRO A 309 -16.68 -8.92 -20.49
N ALA A 310 -15.88 -7.90 -20.78
CA ALA A 310 -14.52 -8.08 -21.29
C ALA A 310 -13.61 -8.85 -20.32
N ILE A 311 -13.81 -8.68 -19.01
CA ILE A 311 -13.08 -9.45 -17.99
C ILE A 311 -13.54 -10.90 -17.97
N GLU A 312 -14.82 -11.15 -18.10
CA GLU A 312 -15.35 -12.52 -18.19
C GLU A 312 -14.74 -13.25 -19.39
N GLU A 313 -14.77 -12.63 -20.57
CA GLU A 313 -14.21 -13.19 -21.79
C GLU A 313 -12.72 -13.51 -21.64
N ALA A 314 -11.90 -12.53 -21.23
CA ALA A 314 -10.47 -12.71 -21.09
C ALA A 314 -10.11 -13.76 -20.02
N THR A 315 -10.82 -13.73 -18.87
CA THR A 315 -10.56 -14.69 -17.78
C THR A 315 -10.94 -16.11 -18.18
N ARG A 316 -12.07 -16.30 -18.87
CA ARG A 316 -12.48 -17.62 -19.36
C ARG A 316 -11.60 -18.14 -20.48
N LEU A 317 -11.01 -17.23 -21.28
CA LEU A 317 -10.11 -17.57 -22.40
C LEU A 317 -8.84 -18.27 -21.91
N THR A 318 -8.26 -17.83 -20.79
CA THR A 318 -6.99 -18.34 -20.27
C THR A 318 -7.15 -19.17 -18.98
N ARG A 319 -8.24 -19.00 -18.25
CA ARG A 319 -8.56 -19.71 -16.99
C ARG A 319 -7.39 -19.72 -15.99
N LYS A 320 -6.64 -18.62 -15.88
CA LYS A 320 -5.53 -18.53 -14.93
C LYS A 320 -6.06 -18.59 -13.49
N ILE A 321 -5.40 -19.40 -12.65
CA ILE A 321 -5.60 -19.46 -11.21
C ILE A 321 -4.31 -19.09 -10.48
N GLY A 322 -4.42 -18.73 -9.22
CA GLY A 322 -3.29 -18.35 -8.38
C GLY A 322 -3.29 -19.09 -7.06
N LEU A 323 -2.84 -20.36 -7.10
CA LEU A 323 -2.60 -21.14 -5.89
C LEU A 323 -1.27 -20.76 -5.27
N GLY A 324 -1.28 -20.34 -4.02
CA GLY A 324 -0.10 -19.94 -3.26
C GLY A 324 -0.01 -20.64 -1.91
N ILE A 325 0.85 -20.08 -1.07
CA ILE A 325 1.15 -20.58 0.26
C ILE A 325 1.06 -19.46 1.30
N MET A 326 0.85 -19.83 2.56
CA MET A 326 1.01 -19.01 3.75
C MET A 326 1.54 -19.93 4.88
N GLY A 327 1.96 -19.37 6.00
CA GLY A 327 2.50 -20.16 7.11
C GLY A 327 3.86 -20.82 6.80
N MET A 328 4.61 -20.29 5.82
CA MET A 328 5.92 -20.84 5.45
C MET A 328 6.93 -20.69 6.59
N HIS A 329 6.97 -19.50 7.22
CA HIS A 329 7.89 -19.32 8.35
C HIS A 329 7.48 -20.19 9.55
N ASP A 330 6.18 -20.36 9.81
CA ASP A 330 5.70 -21.27 10.86
C ASP A 330 6.14 -22.71 10.60
N MET A 331 6.03 -23.18 9.35
CA MET A 331 6.55 -24.49 8.95
C MET A 331 8.04 -24.64 9.27
N LEU A 332 8.85 -23.64 8.92
CA LEU A 332 10.29 -23.66 9.22
C LEU A 332 10.56 -23.66 10.73
N LEU A 333 9.83 -22.86 11.51
CA LEU A 333 9.94 -22.83 12.97
C LEU A 333 9.58 -24.18 13.61
N GLU A 334 8.54 -24.85 13.11
CA GLU A 334 8.14 -26.18 13.59
C GLU A 334 9.18 -27.25 13.27
N LEU A 335 9.81 -27.17 12.10
CA LEU A 335 10.90 -28.05 11.67
C LEU A 335 12.25 -27.70 12.31
N GLY A 336 12.35 -26.60 13.06
CA GLY A 336 13.61 -26.15 13.68
C GLY A 336 14.63 -25.60 12.68
N LEU A 337 14.18 -25.07 11.54
CA LEU A 337 15.02 -24.51 10.49
C LEU A 337 14.97 -22.97 10.51
N ALA A 338 16.11 -22.34 10.37
CA ALA A 338 16.19 -20.88 10.25
C ALA A 338 15.76 -20.45 8.84
N TYR A 339 15.01 -19.36 8.75
CA TYR A 339 14.53 -18.78 7.49
C TYR A 339 15.67 -18.44 6.51
N ASP A 340 16.76 -17.91 7.04
CA ASP A 340 17.96 -17.47 6.32
C ASP A 340 19.02 -18.58 6.15
N SER A 341 18.71 -19.82 6.55
CA SER A 341 19.62 -20.93 6.30
C SER A 341 19.52 -21.48 4.87
N LYS A 342 20.58 -22.08 4.40
CA LYS A 342 20.60 -22.76 3.11
C LYS A 342 19.55 -23.90 3.07
N GLU A 343 19.51 -24.69 4.13
CA GLU A 343 18.61 -25.82 4.29
C GLU A 343 17.14 -25.37 4.30
N GLY A 344 16.83 -24.25 4.98
CA GLY A 344 15.49 -23.63 4.98
C GLY A 344 15.08 -23.19 3.58
N ARG A 345 15.95 -22.51 2.85
CA ARG A 345 15.68 -22.08 1.46
C ARG A 345 15.49 -23.25 0.50
N GLU A 346 16.35 -24.27 0.58
CA GLU A 346 16.24 -25.48 -0.25
C GLU A 346 14.94 -26.22 0.01
N LEU A 347 14.55 -26.38 1.27
CA LEU A 347 13.26 -27.01 1.63
C LEU A 347 12.08 -26.19 1.08
N CYS A 348 12.07 -24.89 1.25
CA CYS A 348 11.00 -24.02 0.73
C CYS A 348 10.89 -24.12 -0.80
N GLY A 349 12.01 -24.16 -1.53
CA GLY A 349 12.05 -24.40 -2.97
C GLY A 349 11.46 -25.79 -3.33
N GLN A 350 11.82 -26.83 -2.61
CA GLN A 350 11.30 -28.20 -2.83
C GLN A 350 9.79 -28.27 -2.55
N VAL A 351 9.31 -27.64 -1.50
CA VAL A 351 7.88 -27.55 -1.18
C VAL A 351 7.11 -26.88 -2.31
N MET A 352 7.62 -25.76 -2.82
CA MET A 352 6.97 -25.05 -3.91
C MET A 352 7.02 -25.83 -5.23
N ALA A 353 8.12 -26.55 -5.49
CA ALA A 353 8.24 -27.47 -6.63
C ALA A 353 7.20 -28.60 -6.56
N CYS A 354 7.02 -29.21 -5.39
CA CYS A 354 6.01 -30.24 -5.14
C CYS A 354 4.59 -29.71 -5.41
N ILE A 355 4.25 -28.54 -4.84
CA ILE A 355 2.95 -27.88 -5.08
C ILE A 355 2.75 -27.61 -6.57
N ASN A 356 3.76 -27.07 -7.25
CA ASN A 356 3.66 -26.76 -8.67
C ASN A 356 3.45 -28.01 -9.53
N ALA A 357 4.18 -29.09 -9.25
CA ALA A 357 4.05 -30.35 -9.96
C ALA A 357 2.65 -30.98 -9.77
N ALA A 358 2.15 -31.05 -8.53
CA ALA A 358 0.81 -31.55 -8.22
C ALA A 358 -0.30 -30.67 -8.84
N ALA A 359 -0.08 -29.36 -8.93
CA ALA A 359 -1.02 -28.43 -9.56
C ALA A 359 -1.08 -28.65 -11.09
N ILE A 360 0.05 -28.84 -11.74
CA ILE A 360 0.12 -29.15 -13.19
C ILE A 360 -0.59 -30.46 -13.49
N GLU A 361 -0.30 -31.51 -12.72
CA GLU A 361 -0.94 -32.81 -12.87
C GLU A 361 -2.46 -32.71 -12.75
N GLU A 362 -2.96 -32.04 -11.71
CA GLU A 362 -4.41 -31.88 -11.52
C GLU A 362 -5.07 -31.03 -12.61
N SER A 363 -4.43 -29.94 -13.06
CA SER A 363 -4.96 -29.11 -14.14
C SER A 363 -5.01 -29.90 -15.46
N SER A 364 -4.01 -30.76 -15.73
CA SER A 364 -4.04 -31.66 -16.87
C SER A 364 -5.17 -32.72 -16.76
N HIS A 365 -5.39 -33.27 -15.59
CA HIS A 365 -6.50 -34.17 -15.31
C HIS A 365 -7.87 -33.49 -15.50
N LEU A 366 -8.01 -32.25 -15.03
CA LEU A 366 -9.21 -31.46 -15.25
C LEU A 366 -9.42 -31.17 -16.75
N ALA A 367 -8.35 -30.93 -17.52
CA ALA A 367 -8.44 -30.71 -18.97
C ALA A 367 -8.99 -31.95 -19.70
N GLN A 368 -8.62 -33.16 -19.28
CA GLN A 368 -9.16 -34.38 -19.83
C GLN A 368 -10.66 -34.58 -19.54
N LYS A 369 -11.14 -34.06 -18.39
CA LYS A 369 -12.55 -34.17 -17.98
C LYS A 369 -13.42 -33.03 -18.51
N LYS A 370 -12.93 -31.78 -18.46
CA LYS A 370 -13.69 -30.56 -18.71
C LYS A 370 -13.23 -29.78 -19.95
N GLY A 371 -12.20 -30.28 -20.67
CA GLY A 371 -11.57 -29.60 -21.82
C GLY A 371 -10.46 -28.62 -21.39
N CYS A 372 -9.54 -28.35 -22.29
CA CYS A 372 -8.49 -27.36 -22.14
C CYS A 372 -9.04 -25.93 -21.96
N PHE A 373 -8.23 -25.02 -21.47
CA PHE A 373 -8.58 -23.60 -21.56
C PHE A 373 -8.65 -23.15 -23.04
N PRO A 374 -9.59 -22.25 -23.44
CA PRO A 374 -9.86 -21.96 -24.84
C PRO A 374 -8.64 -21.50 -25.67
N ALA A 375 -7.72 -20.73 -25.09
CA ALA A 375 -6.48 -20.27 -25.75
C ALA A 375 -5.30 -21.25 -25.55
N TRP A 376 -5.54 -22.53 -25.36
CA TRP A 376 -4.48 -23.52 -25.14
C TRP A 376 -3.58 -23.72 -26.38
N GLU A 377 -4.16 -23.67 -27.57
CA GLU A 377 -3.38 -23.74 -28.82
C GLU A 377 -2.43 -22.52 -28.92
N GLY A 378 -1.15 -22.79 -29.20
CA GLY A 378 -0.10 -21.77 -29.25
C GLY A 378 0.44 -21.31 -27.88
N SER A 379 -0.06 -21.88 -26.79
CA SER A 379 0.49 -21.64 -25.45
C SER A 379 1.82 -22.39 -25.23
N VAL A 380 2.52 -22.06 -24.14
CA VAL A 380 3.77 -22.74 -23.74
C VAL A 380 3.58 -24.23 -23.39
N TRP A 381 2.35 -24.68 -23.21
CA TRP A 381 2.03 -26.05 -22.78
C TRP A 381 2.18 -27.09 -23.91
N GLY A 382 2.30 -26.62 -25.16
CA GLY A 382 2.53 -27.50 -26.30
C GLY A 382 1.45 -28.57 -26.44
N GLU A 383 1.83 -29.84 -26.33
CA GLU A 383 0.91 -30.99 -26.43
C GLU A 383 0.31 -31.40 -25.08
N THR A 384 0.71 -30.81 -23.98
CA THR A 384 0.18 -31.10 -22.64
C THR A 384 -1.19 -30.47 -22.45
N PRO A 385 -2.28 -31.25 -22.36
CA PRO A 385 -3.61 -30.67 -22.11
C PRO A 385 -3.66 -29.99 -20.76
N MET A 386 -4.10 -28.72 -20.73
CA MET A 386 -4.20 -27.96 -19.49
C MET A 386 -5.55 -27.28 -19.37
N ARG A 387 -6.15 -27.35 -18.18
CA ARG A 387 -7.40 -26.61 -17.87
C ARG A 387 -7.18 -25.16 -17.58
N ASN A 388 -6.00 -24.80 -17.05
CA ASN A 388 -5.63 -23.47 -16.58
C ASN A 388 -4.29 -23.07 -17.20
N ALA A 389 -4.18 -21.88 -17.76
CA ALA A 389 -2.95 -21.39 -18.41
C ALA A 389 -1.81 -21.13 -17.38
N ALA A 390 -2.13 -20.64 -16.18
CA ALA A 390 -1.22 -20.50 -15.06
C ALA A 390 -1.88 -21.02 -13.78
N LEU A 391 -1.06 -21.51 -12.84
CA LEU A 391 -1.56 -22.24 -11.67
C LEU A 391 -1.09 -21.60 -10.35
N THR A 392 0.18 -21.20 -10.25
CA THR A 392 0.80 -20.85 -8.98
C THR A 392 1.21 -19.38 -8.89
N THR A 393 1.07 -18.82 -7.69
CA THR A 393 1.45 -17.46 -7.31
C THR A 393 1.75 -17.40 -5.82
N VAL A 394 2.39 -16.36 -5.33
CA VAL A 394 2.42 -16.10 -3.88
C VAL A 394 1.81 -14.74 -3.58
N ALA A 395 0.58 -14.77 -3.11
CA ALA A 395 -0.15 -13.59 -2.66
C ALA A 395 0.30 -13.14 -1.26
N PRO A 396 0.09 -11.84 -0.89
CA PRO A 396 0.50 -11.35 0.43
C PRO A 396 -0.29 -11.98 1.60
N THR A 397 -1.46 -12.54 1.39
CA THR A 397 -2.34 -13.23 2.37
C THR A 397 -2.66 -12.45 3.66
N GLY A 398 -2.49 -11.14 3.67
CA GLY A 398 -2.49 -10.30 4.88
C GLY A 398 -3.71 -10.46 5.82
N THR A 399 -4.91 -10.78 5.31
CA THR A 399 -6.11 -11.00 6.14
C THR A 399 -6.37 -12.48 6.40
N ILE A 400 -6.18 -13.36 5.40
CA ILE A 400 -6.47 -14.78 5.55
C ILE A 400 -5.42 -15.47 6.42
N SER A 401 -4.17 -15.04 6.44
CA SER A 401 -3.15 -15.56 7.35
C SER A 401 -3.46 -15.23 8.81
N LEU A 402 -4.03 -14.03 9.09
CA LEU A 402 -4.50 -13.67 10.42
C LEU A 402 -5.67 -14.55 10.88
N LEU A 403 -6.60 -14.86 9.95
CA LEU A 403 -7.69 -15.77 10.21
C LEU A 403 -7.17 -17.19 10.50
N ALA A 404 -6.13 -17.60 9.75
CA ALA A 404 -5.48 -18.89 9.91
C ALA A 404 -4.50 -18.97 11.11
N GLY A 405 -4.13 -17.83 11.70
CA GLY A 405 -3.17 -17.72 12.80
C GLY A 405 -1.74 -18.11 12.38
N CYS A 406 -1.31 -17.77 11.17
CA CYS A 406 0.00 -18.10 10.63
C CYS A 406 0.68 -16.89 9.94
N SER A 407 1.95 -17.03 9.55
CA SER A 407 2.72 -16.05 8.79
C SER A 407 2.13 -15.84 7.39
N SER A 408 2.30 -14.62 6.85
CA SER A 408 1.73 -14.22 5.56
C SER A 408 2.63 -14.65 4.40
N GLY A 409 2.07 -15.36 3.40
CA GLY A 409 2.80 -15.73 2.20
C GLY A 409 4.14 -16.40 2.52
N ILE A 410 5.20 -15.82 1.97
CA ILE A 410 6.59 -16.21 2.27
C ILE A 410 7.31 -15.21 3.17
N GLU A 411 6.55 -14.30 3.80
CA GLU A 411 7.16 -13.34 4.71
C GLU A 411 7.62 -14.01 6.00
N PRO A 412 8.80 -13.67 6.52
CA PRO A 412 9.14 -14.04 7.89
C PRO A 412 8.26 -13.26 8.87
N VAL A 413 8.11 -13.81 10.07
CA VAL A 413 7.36 -13.14 11.15
C VAL A 413 8.00 -11.78 11.45
N PHE A 414 7.18 -10.73 11.47
CA PHE A 414 7.65 -9.38 11.74
C PHE A 414 8.06 -9.18 13.20
N SER A 415 7.27 -9.72 14.12
CA SER A 415 7.58 -9.76 15.56
C SER A 415 6.82 -10.93 16.20
N TYR A 416 7.42 -11.60 17.17
CA TYR A 416 6.80 -12.68 17.93
C TYR A 416 5.84 -12.22 19.03
N ALA A 417 5.88 -10.92 19.36
CA ALA A 417 4.92 -10.28 20.26
C ALA A 417 4.73 -8.82 19.81
N TYR A 418 3.48 -8.41 19.56
CA TYR A 418 3.16 -7.05 19.11
C TYR A 418 1.75 -6.63 19.49
N THR A 419 1.53 -5.35 19.56
CA THR A 419 0.21 -4.77 19.77
C THR A 419 -0.42 -4.41 18.44
N ARG A 420 -1.63 -4.88 18.19
CA ARG A 420 -2.39 -4.57 16.99
C ARG A 420 -3.64 -3.76 17.32
N LYS A 421 -3.84 -2.67 16.60
CA LYS A 421 -5.06 -1.87 16.65
C LYS A 421 -6.01 -2.34 15.54
N ASN A 422 -7.26 -2.68 15.90
CA ASN A 422 -8.26 -3.01 14.88
C ASN A 422 -8.89 -1.74 14.28
N THR A 423 -9.71 -1.91 13.24
CA THR A 423 -10.42 -0.82 12.54
C THR A 423 -11.41 -0.04 13.42
N VAL A 424 -11.74 -0.57 14.62
CA VAL A 424 -12.65 0.05 15.60
C VAL A 424 -11.86 0.70 16.75
N GLY A 425 -10.52 0.71 16.68
CA GLY A 425 -9.65 1.35 17.67
C GLY A 425 -9.32 0.51 18.90
N LYS A 426 -9.79 -0.75 19.02
CA LYS A 426 -9.38 -1.67 20.09
C LYS A 426 -7.98 -2.20 19.82
N THR A 427 -7.16 -2.27 20.87
CA THR A 427 -5.81 -2.85 20.86
C THR A 427 -5.81 -4.27 21.41
N PHE A 428 -5.02 -5.15 20.78
CA PHE A 428 -4.85 -6.55 21.16
C PHE A 428 -3.36 -6.88 21.21
N ASP A 429 -2.91 -7.44 22.31
CA ASP A 429 -1.55 -7.99 22.42
C ASP A 429 -1.56 -9.40 21.80
N ILE A 430 -0.77 -9.59 20.77
CA ILE A 430 -0.64 -10.84 20.02
C ILE A 430 0.72 -11.44 20.34
N ILE A 431 0.73 -12.70 20.77
CA ILE A 431 1.93 -13.49 20.96
C ILE A 431 1.88 -14.65 19.99
N HIS A 432 2.97 -14.90 19.26
CA HIS A 432 3.07 -16.04 18.36
C HIS A 432 3.04 -17.34 19.17
N PRO A 433 2.07 -18.26 18.95
CA PRO A 433 1.85 -19.40 19.83
C PRO A 433 3.07 -20.31 19.94
N LEU A 434 3.70 -20.65 18.81
CA LEU A 434 4.86 -21.52 18.78
C LEU A 434 6.07 -20.91 19.48
N PHE A 435 6.27 -19.59 19.34
CA PHE A 435 7.35 -18.88 20.05
C PHE A 435 7.18 -18.99 21.56
N GLY A 436 5.99 -18.70 22.07
CA GLY A 436 5.69 -18.80 23.50
C GLY A 436 5.91 -20.22 24.05
N GLN A 437 5.49 -21.25 23.30
CA GLN A 437 5.67 -22.64 23.65
C GLN A 437 7.16 -23.05 23.67
N ARG A 438 7.90 -22.75 22.61
CA ARG A 438 9.32 -23.09 22.45
C ARG A 438 10.20 -22.33 23.46
N LEU A 439 9.88 -21.08 23.76
CA LEU A 439 10.58 -20.31 24.80
C LEU A 439 10.42 -20.98 26.18
N ARG A 440 9.22 -21.45 26.53
CA ARG A 440 9.00 -22.18 27.79
C ARG A 440 9.77 -23.50 27.81
N SER A 441 9.91 -24.19 26.67
CA SER A 441 10.73 -25.40 26.57
C SER A 441 12.22 -25.10 26.74
N ALA A 442 12.73 -24.09 26.06
CA ALA A 442 14.13 -23.65 26.19
C ALA A 442 14.48 -23.27 27.64
N LEU A 443 13.60 -22.55 28.34
CA LEU A 443 13.79 -22.24 29.76
C LEU A 443 13.89 -23.49 30.63
N ARG A 444 13.07 -24.52 30.36
CA ARG A 444 13.12 -25.81 31.09
C ARG A 444 14.40 -26.59 30.82
N GLU A 445 14.88 -26.59 29.57
CA GLU A 445 16.13 -27.24 29.15
C GLU A 445 17.34 -26.59 29.82
N GLU A 446 17.31 -25.28 30.01
CA GLU A 446 18.31 -24.51 30.79
C GLU A 446 18.15 -24.69 32.32
N GLY A 447 17.25 -25.56 32.77
CA GLY A 447 17.00 -25.84 34.18
C GLY A 447 16.24 -24.74 34.92
N VAL A 448 15.73 -23.72 34.25
CA VAL A 448 14.97 -22.62 34.85
C VAL A 448 13.53 -23.05 35.10
N ARG A 449 13.04 -22.95 36.33
CA ARG A 449 11.75 -23.44 36.79
C ARG A 449 11.05 -22.46 37.73
N GLY A 450 9.75 -22.67 37.96
CA GLY A 450 8.94 -21.92 38.90
C GLY A 450 8.83 -20.43 38.57
N GLU A 451 8.88 -19.59 39.60
CA GLU A 451 8.74 -18.13 39.48
C GLU A 451 9.82 -17.49 38.59
N GLU A 452 11.04 -18.05 38.62
CA GLU A 452 12.15 -17.57 37.81
C GLU A 452 11.86 -17.78 36.30
N ALA A 453 11.31 -18.94 35.91
CA ALA A 453 10.94 -19.21 34.53
C ALA A 453 9.85 -18.24 34.05
N GLU A 454 8.86 -17.96 34.90
CA GLU A 454 7.79 -17.02 34.56
C GLU A 454 8.30 -15.57 34.47
N ARG A 455 9.23 -15.18 35.36
CA ARG A 455 9.87 -13.84 35.29
C ARG A 455 10.66 -13.68 33.99
N ARG A 456 11.50 -14.66 33.63
CA ARG A 456 12.29 -14.63 32.40
C ARG A 456 11.39 -14.66 31.16
N TYR A 457 10.35 -15.49 31.16
CA TYR A 457 9.37 -15.54 30.07
C TYR A 457 8.73 -14.16 29.85
N LYS A 458 8.22 -13.52 30.91
CA LYS A 458 7.63 -12.18 30.83
C LYS A 458 8.64 -11.14 30.36
N GLY A 459 9.88 -11.19 30.87
CA GLY A 459 10.95 -10.27 30.46
C GLY A 459 11.26 -10.38 28.96
N VAL A 460 11.31 -11.63 28.41
CA VAL A 460 11.49 -11.81 26.96
C VAL A 460 10.30 -11.27 26.19
N MET A 461 9.06 -11.53 26.62
CA MET A 461 7.87 -11.01 25.94
C MET A 461 7.84 -9.48 25.91
N GLU A 462 8.16 -8.83 27.02
CA GLU A 462 8.24 -7.37 27.11
C GLU A 462 9.36 -6.81 26.22
N HIS A 463 10.51 -7.48 26.21
CA HIS A 463 11.63 -7.12 25.34
C HIS A 463 11.23 -7.21 23.85
N VAL A 464 10.60 -8.31 23.42
CA VAL A 464 10.13 -8.49 22.04
C VAL A 464 9.04 -7.48 21.67
N HIS A 465 8.15 -7.14 22.60
CA HIS A 465 7.17 -6.08 22.39
C HIS A 465 7.80 -4.71 22.11
N THR A 466 8.97 -4.46 22.71
CA THR A 466 9.67 -3.17 22.60
C THR A 466 10.62 -3.12 21.42
N THR A 467 11.42 -4.19 21.21
CA THR A 467 12.49 -4.21 20.19
C THR A 467 12.08 -4.93 18.90
N GLY A 468 11.13 -5.84 18.97
CA GLY A 468 10.74 -6.74 17.86
C GLY A 468 11.67 -7.94 17.68
N SER A 469 12.79 -8.03 18.42
CA SER A 469 13.84 -9.05 18.27
C SER A 469 14.19 -9.75 19.59
N ILE A 470 14.87 -10.88 19.52
CA ILE A 470 15.46 -11.59 20.65
C ILE A 470 16.98 -11.70 20.54
N GLN A 471 17.57 -11.16 19.47
CA GLN A 471 18.97 -11.42 19.13
C GLN A 471 19.95 -10.86 20.16
N ASP A 472 19.59 -9.79 20.84
CA ASP A 472 20.36 -9.08 21.86
C ASP A 472 20.17 -9.62 23.30
N ILE A 473 19.36 -10.67 23.50
CA ILE A 473 19.17 -11.29 24.82
C ILE A 473 20.32 -12.25 25.12
N PRO A 474 21.26 -11.91 26.07
CA PRO A 474 22.51 -12.64 26.18
C PRO A 474 22.39 -14.09 26.66
N TRP A 475 21.35 -14.40 27.45
CA TRP A 475 21.20 -15.70 28.10
C TRP A 475 20.39 -16.70 27.25
N LEU A 476 19.75 -16.27 26.16
CA LEU A 476 19.08 -17.17 25.25
C LEU A 476 20.10 -17.96 24.42
N PRO A 477 19.91 -19.29 24.26
CA PRO A 477 20.79 -20.11 23.43
C PRO A 477 20.88 -19.62 21.99
N ASP A 478 22.08 -19.64 21.41
CA ASP A 478 22.29 -19.20 20.02
C ASP A 478 21.51 -20.05 19.02
N THR A 479 21.30 -21.35 19.34
CA THR A 479 20.46 -22.24 18.53
C THR A 479 19.01 -21.76 18.49
N PHE A 480 18.49 -21.26 19.61
CA PHE A 480 17.14 -20.70 19.70
C PHE A 480 17.06 -19.37 18.93
N LYS A 481 18.01 -18.46 19.15
CA LYS A 481 18.05 -17.17 18.45
C LYS A 481 18.13 -17.34 16.94
N ARG A 482 18.92 -18.28 16.44
CA ARG A 482 19.08 -18.56 15.01
C ARG A 482 17.75 -18.95 14.35
N ILE A 483 16.91 -19.74 15.01
CA ILE A 483 15.62 -20.17 14.48
C ILE A 483 14.59 -19.05 14.55
N PHE A 484 14.52 -18.33 15.67
CA PHE A 484 13.52 -17.30 15.93
C PHE A 484 14.01 -15.90 15.53
N LYS A 485 14.51 -15.77 14.31
CA LYS A 485 14.78 -14.47 13.68
C LYS A 485 13.50 -13.84 13.16
N THR A 486 13.40 -12.53 13.27
CA THR A 486 12.30 -11.74 12.72
C THR A 486 12.69 -11.13 11.36
N ALA A 487 11.73 -10.49 10.69
CA ALA A 487 11.97 -9.89 9.37
C ALA A 487 13.14 -8.88 9.34
N LEU A 488 13.40 -8.19 10.45
CA LEU A 488 14.50 -7.22 10.57
C LEU A 488 15.83 -7.85 11.02
N ASP A 489 15.79 -9.07 11.55
CA ASP A 489 16.98 -9.82 11.91
C ASP A 489 17.61 -10.57 10.73
N ILE A 490 16.86 -10.72 9.64
CA ILE A 490 17.25 -11.39 8.40
C ILE A 490 17.87 -10.37 7.45
N SER A 491 18.99 -10.71 6.82
CA SER A 491 19.65 -9.83 5.85
C SER A 491 18.80 -9.63 4.60
N TRP A 492 18.95 -8.50 3.92
CA TRP A 492 18.23 -8.26 2.67
C TRP A 492 18.63 -9.28 1.58
N GLU A 493 19.87 -9.74 1.59
CA GLU A 493 20.37 -10.80 0.69
C GLU A 493 19.58 -12.10 0.87
N ASP A 494 19.34 -12.49 2.12
CA ASP A 494 18.57 -13.70 2.44
C ASP A 494 17.09 -13.57 2.11
N HIS A 495 16.51 -12.37 2.28
CA HIS A 495 15.17 -12.08 1.80
C HIS A 495 15.04 -12.27 0.29
N VAL A 496 15.97 -11.72 -0.49
CA VAL A 496 15.99 -11.85 -1.96
C VAL A 496 16.27 -13.31 -2.36
N ALA A 497 17.23 -13.97 -1.71
CA ALA A 497 17.57 -15.37 -1.99
C ALA A 497 16.39 -16.32 -1.76
N MET A 498 15.59 -16.11 -0.71
CA MET A 498 14.39 -16.89 -0.45
C MET A 498 13.36 -16.68 -1.57
N GLN A 499 13.12 -15.44 -1.99
CA GLN A 499 12.19 -15.15 -3.09
C GLN A 499 12.64 -15.80 -4.41
N ILE A 500 13.95 -15.75 -4.71
CA ILE A 500 14.55 -16.41 -5.90
C ILE A 500 14.33 -17.92 -5.84
N ALA A 501 14.56 -18.55 -4.69
CA ALA A 501 14.40 -20.00 -4.54
C ALA A 501 12.97 -20.48 -4.85
N LEU A 502 11.97 -19.70 -4.48
CA LEU A 502 10.57 -20.02 -4.74
C LEU A 502 10.12 -19.62 -6.15
N GLN A 503 10.58 -18.48 -6.69
CA GLN A 503 10.14 -17.96 -8.01
C GLN A 503 10.39 -18.97 -9.14
N ARG A 504 11.41 -19.79 -9.03
CA ARG A 504 11.71 -20.87 -9.99
C ARG A 504 10.59 -21.89 -10.16
N HIS A 505 9.67 -21.97 -9.19
CA HIS A 505 8.57 -22.92 -9.11
C HIS A 505 7.20 -22.23 -9.08
N VAL A 506 7.15 -20.95 -9.41
CA VAL A 506 5.92 -20.13 -9.44
C VAL A 506 5.67 -19.61 -10.84
N HIS A 507 4.49 -19.94 -11.43
CA HIS A 507 4.12 -19.52 -12.78
C HIS A 507 3.95 -17.99 -12.87
N ALA A 508 3.19 -17.40 -11.94
CA ALA A 508 3.00 -15.96 -11.89
C ALA A 508 4.17 -15.27 -11.15
N SER A 509 3.92 -14.38 -10.23
CA SER A 509 4.94 -13.69 -9.46
C SER A 509 4.75 -13.92 -7.96
N ILE A 510 5.61 -13.32 -7.17
CA ILE A 510 5.63 -13.41 -5.71
C ILE A 510 5.53 -12.02 -5.11
N SER A 511 4.52 -11.79 -4.27
CA SER A 511 4.47 -10.59 -3.44
C SER A 511 5.31 -10.80 -2.18
N LYS A 512 6.42 -10.10 -2.11
CA LYS A 512 7.32 -10.11 -0.95
C LYS A 512 7.94 -8.75 -0.73
N THR A 513 8.03 -8.36 0.54
CA THR A 513 8.75 -7.17 0.97
C THR A 513 10.19 -7.53 1.37
N ILE A 514 11.16 -6.90 0.75
CA ILE A 514 12.55 -6.96 1.20
C ILE A 514 12.70 -5.94 2.32
N ASN A 515 12.73 -6.41 3.57
CA ASN A 515 12.86 -5.57 4.74
C ASN A 515 14.34 -5.20 4.92
N MET A 516 14.59 -3.90 5.05
CA MET A 516 15.92 -3.35 5.30
C MET A 516 15.95 -2.56 6.61
N PRO A 517 17.02 -2.62 7.39
CA PRO A 517 17.19 -1.81 8.58
C PRO A 517 17.32 -0.32 8.22
N LYS A 518 17.18 0.55 9.21
CA LYS A 518 17.26 2.01 9.02
C LYS A 518 18.60 2.47 8.45
N GLU A 519 19.65 1.74 8.77
CA GLU A 519 21.04 1.99 8.40
C GLU A 519 21.37 1.56 6.97
N ALA A 520 20.46 0.84 6.30
CA ALA A 520 20.66 0.41 4.91
C ALA A 520 20.92 1.59 3.99
N THR A 521 21.92 1.43 3.15
CA THR A 521 22.41 2.44 2.21
C THR A 521 21.68 2.38 0.87
N LYS A 522 21.90 3.38 0.02
CA LYS A 522 21.42 3.35 -1.36
C LYS A 522 22.09 2.24 -2.17
N ASP A 523 23.38 1.95 -1.89
CA ASP A 523 24.11 0.84 -2.48
C ASP A 523 23.48 -0.52 -2.15
N ASP A 524 22.97 -0.71 -0.92
CA ASP A 524 22.24 -1.92 -0.57
C ASP A 524 20.95 -2.08 -1.40
N VAL A 525 20.22 -0.97 -1.62
CA VAL A 525 19.03 -0.96 -2.49
C VAL A 525 19.40 -1.34 -3.92
N GLU A 526 20.45 -0.72 -4.48
CA GLU A 526 20.95 -1.00 -5.82
C GLU A 526 21.35 -2.47 -5.98
N ARG A 527 22.16 -2.98 -5.07
CA ARG A 527 22.59 -4.39 -5.07
C ARG A 527 21.42 -5.36 -4.95
N ALA A 528 20.41 -5.03 -4.16
CA ALA A 528 19.21 -5.85 -4.01
C ALA A 528 18.43 -5.95 -5.32
N ILE A 529 18.24 -4.83 -6.04
CA ILE A 529 17.56 -4.82 -7.34
C ILE A 529 18.34 -5.64 -8.38
N VAL A 530 19.66 -5.45 -8.45
CA VAL A 530 20.53 -6.20 -9.39
C VAL A 530 20.50 -7.70 -9.06
N MET A 531 20.56 -8.08 -7.77
CA MET A 531 20.47 -9.47 -7.34
C MET A 531 19.11 -10.09 -7.71
N ALA A 532 18.02 -9.35 -7.53
CA ALA A 532 16.66 -9.79 -7.89
C ALA A 532 16.54 -10.05 -9.41
N TRP A 533 17.02 -9.10 -10.23
CA TRP A 533 17.02 -9.23 -11.68
C TRP A 533 17.84 -10.44 -12.15
N ARG A 534 19.09 -10.57 -11.67
CA ARG A 534 19.97 -11.73 -11.98
C ARG A 534 19.36 -13.06 -11.54
N GLY A 535 18.60 -13.05 -10.46
CA GLY A 535 17.90 -14.23 -9.92
C GLY A 535 16.64 -14.62 -10.67
N GLY A 536 16.22 -13.86 -11.70
CA GLY A 536 15.01 -14.11 -12.49
C GLY A 536 13.70 -13.81 -11.75
N LEU A 537 13.72 -12.90 -10.79
CA LEU A 537 12.49 -12.41 -10.17
C LEU A 537 11.66 -11.62 -11.19
N LYS A 538 10.34 -11.63 -11.02
CA LYS A 538 9.40 -10.87 -11.87
C LYS A 538 9.09 -9.50 -11.32
N GLY A 539 9.37 -9.28 -10.04
CA GLY A 539 9.20 -7.99 -9.37
C GLY A 539 9.69 -8.02 -7.94
N MET A 540 9.89 -6.84 -7.38
CA MET A 540 10.40 -6.68 -6.01
C MET A 540 9.92 -5.37 -5.40
N THR A 541 9.67 -5.40 -4.09
CA THR A 541 9.37 -4.23 -3.27
C THR A 541 10.33 -4.19 -2.07
N ILE A 542 10.92 -3.02 -1.81
CA ILE A 542 11.80 -2.80 -0.65
C ILE A 542 11.09 -1.91 0.35
N TYR A 543 11.23 -2.23 1.63
CA TYR A 543 10.82 -1.38 2.74
C TYR A 543 11.99 -1.19 3.70
N ARG A 544 12.47 0.05 3.83
CA ARG A 544 13.50 0.42 4.80
C ARG A 544 12.83 0.98 6.06
N THR A 545 13.25 0.51 7.22
CA THR A 545 12.71 1.00 8.52
C THR A 545 12.86 2.51 8.64
N GLY A 546 11.76 3.18 8.98
CA GLY A 546 11.72 4.65 9.14
C GLY A 546 11.64 5.44 7.83
N SER A 547 11.39 4.78 6.69
CA SER A 547 11.16 5.44 5.40
C SER A 547 9.76 6.06 5.26
N ARG A 548 8.80 5.68 6.11
CA ARG A 548 7.43 6.25 6.18
C ARG A 548 7.09 6.64 7.60
N GLU A 549 6.25 7.68 7.77
CA GLU A 549 5.77 8.13 9.09
C GLU A 549 4.70 7.18 9.66
N ASP A 550 3.80 6.65 8.82
CA ASP A 550 2.78 5.69 9.23
C ASP A 550 3.30 4.25 9.21
N VAL A 551 3.51 3.67 10.41
CA VAL A 551 3.90 2.25 10.58
C VAL A 551 2.65 1.42 10.87
N VAL A 552 2.39 0.40 10.03
CA VAL A 552 1.20 -0.47 10.13
C VAL A 552 1.27 -1.43 11.35
N LEU A 553 2.46 -1.75 11.84
CA LEU A 553 2.70 -2.59 13.00
C LEU A 553 3.50 -1.80 14.04
N ASP A 554 2.88 -1.54 15.19
CA ASP A 554 3.49 -0.75 16.27
C ASP A 554 4.11 -1.71 17.30
N LEU A 555 5.44 -1.64 17.42
CA LEU A 555 6.15 -2.16 18.58
C LEU A 555 5.89 -1.16 19.73
N LYS A 556 5.59 -1.63 20.94
CA LYS A 556 5.60 -0.75 22.11
C LYS A 556 7.03 -0.21 22.25
N ARG A 557 7.35 0.86 21.53
CA ARG A 557 8.57 1.61 21.85
C ARG A 557 8.38 2.10 23.27
N GLU A 558 9.31 1.77 24.18
CA GLU A 558 9.51 2.63 25.34
C GLU A 558 9.64 4.04 24.77
N GLU A 559 8.70 4.90 25.12
CA GLU A 559 8.90 6.32 24.96
C GLU A 559 10.21 6.63 25.74
N VAL A 560 11.34 6.62 25.02
CA VAL A 560 12.45 7.47 25.43
C VAL A 560 11.75 8.81 25.59
N PRO A 561 11.73 9.43 26.77
CA PRO A 561 11.05 10.69 26.94
C PRO A 561 11.68 11.68 25.97
N ALA A 562 11.18 11.69 24.71
CA ALA A 562 11.22 12.86 23.88
C ALA A 562 10.57 13.91 24.77
N ALA A 563 11.30 14.96 25.05
CA ALA A 563 10.87 16.01 25.92
C ALA A 563 9.37 16.22 25.78
N ARG A 564 8.59 15.69 26.72
CA ARG A 564 7.16 15.92 26.96
C ARG A 564 6.26 15.82 25.73
N ASP A 565 5.88 14.60 25.30
CA ASP A 565 4.50 14.34 25.02
C ASP A 565 3.79 14.09 26.37
N SER A 566 3.41 15.18 26.98
CA SER A 566 2.36 15.13 27.99
C SER A 566 1.16 14.49 27.32
N ALA A 567 0.76 13.29 27.76
CA ALA A 567 -0.56 12.76 27.49
C ALA A 567 -1.50 13.95 27.47
N LEU A 568 -2.23 14.14 26.36
CA LEU A 568 -3.20 15.20 26.23
C LEU A 568 -4.18 15.01 27.39
N GLN A 569 -3.85 15.54 28.55
CA GLN A 569 -4.81 15.82 29.60
C GLN A 569 -5.75 16.80 28.93
N LYS A 570 -6.94 16.31 28.60
CA LYS A 570 -8.03 17.16 28.12
C LYS A 570 -8.19 18.23 29.17
N ILE A 571 -7.50 19.37 28.97
CA ILE A 571 -7.61 20.52 29.86
C ILE A 571 -9.07 20.91 29.78
N VAL A 572 -9.81 20.70 30.86
CA VAL A 572 -11.20 21.08 30.94
C VAL A 572 -11.24 22.59 30.77
N ARG A 573 -11.97 23.05 29.75
CA ARG A 573 -12.11 24.49 29.47
C ARG A 573 -12.55 25.23 30.73
N PRO A 574 -11.78 26.21 31.21
CA PRO A 574 -12.21 27.06 32.32
C PRO A 574 -13.53 27.77 31.98
N LYS A 575 -14.35 28.00 32.99
CA LYS A 575 -15.62 28.74 32.77
C LYS A 575 -15.35 30.17 32.33
N GLU A 576 -14.25 30.76 32.71
CA GLU A 576 -13.84 32.13 32.39
C GLU A 576 -12.42 32.13 31.80
N LEU A 577 -12.21 32.85 30.71
CA LEU A 577 -10.91 33.09 30.07
C LEU A 577 -10.77 34.57 29.77
N VAL A 578 -9.56 35.08 29.91
CA VAL A 578 -9.23 36.45 29.51
C VAL A 578 -8.83 36.44 28.05
N GLY A 579 -9.36 37.35 27.24
CA GLY A 579 -9.05 37.45 25.81
C GLY A 579 -9.14 38.85 25.27
N LYS A 580 -8.70 38.99 24.03
CA LYS A 580 -8.79 40.26 23.26
C LYS A 580 -9.63 40.02 22.02
N THR A 581 -10.50 40.99 21.72
CA THR A 581 -11.30 41.00 20.49
C THR A 581 -10.82 42.13 19.58
N TYR A 582 -10.46 41.74 18.36
CA TYR A 582 -9.99 42.63 17.31
C TYR A 582 -11.09 42.83 16.26
N LEU A 583 -11.35 44.06 15.84
CA LEU A 583 -12.18 44.37 14.68
C LEU A 583 -11.24 44.67 13.51
N CYS A 584 -11.23 43.78 12.52
CA CYS A 584 -10.30 43.86 11.40
C CYS A 584 -11.04 43.95 10.07
N SER A 585 -10.42 44.61 9.09
CA SER A 585 -10.91 44.67 7.71
C SER A 585 -10.14 43.70 6.84
N SER A 586 -10.86 42.79 6.18
CA SER A 586 -10.34 41.91 5.14
C SER A 586 -10.83 42.38 3.76
N GLY A 587 -10.53 41.65 2.70
CA GLY A 587 -10.87 42.04 1.34
C GLY A 587 -12.36 42.27 1.08
N CYS A 588 -13.21 41.36 1.54
CA CYS A 588 -14.64 41.34 1.24
C CYS A 588 -15.53 41.58 2.48
N CYS A 589 -14.97 41.56 3.70
CA CYS A 589 -15.77 41.70 4.92
C CYS A 589 -14.94 42.28 6.07
N ARG A 590 -15.64 42.68 7.14
CA ARG A 590 -14.99 42.91 8.44
C ARG A 590 -15.11 41.70 9.31
N LEU A 591 -14.12 41.47 10.18
CA LEU A 591 -13.98 40.33 11.04
C LEU A 591 -13.90 40.77 12.50
N TYR A 592 -14.71 40.20 13.38
CA TYR A 592 -14.44 40.17 14.81
C TYR A 592 -13.66 38.94 15.12
N ILE A 593 -12.43 39.07 15.61
CA ILE A 593 -11.53 37.95 15.94
C ILE A 593 -11.24 38.03 17.44
N THR A 594 -11.78 37.10 18.19
CA THR A 594 -11.54 36.98 19.63
C THR A 594 -10.51 35.89 19.87
N VAL A 595 -9.43 36.23 20.53
CA VAL A 595 -8.37 35.30 20.95
C VAL A 595 -8.37 35.26 22.48
N ASN A 596 -8.79 34.14 23.04
CA ASN A 596 -8.77 33.90 24.48
C ASN A 596 -7.45 33.22 24.87
N LEU A 597 -6.92 33.62 26.00
CA LEU A 597 -5.64 33.16 26.56
C LEU A 597 -5.89 32.26 27.78
N LEU A 598 -5.09 31.21 27.88
CA LEU A 598 -4.92 30.40 29.10
C LEU A 598 -3.47 30.54 29.53
N ASP A 599 -3.24 30.98 30.74
CA ASP A 599 -1.89 31.22 31.30
C ASP A 599 -1.00 32.08 30.38
N GLY A 600 -1.60 33.12 29.76
CA GLY A 600 -0.91 34.04 28.86
C GLY A 600 -0.64 33.53 27.45
N SER A 601 -1.02 32.28 27.13
CA SER A 601 -0.88 31.70 25.78
C SER A 601 -2.21 31.59 25.06
N PRO A 602 -2.27 31.84 23.72
CA PRO A 602 -3.47 31.62 22.90
C PRO A 602 -4.02 30.21 23.06
N TRP A 603 -5.33 30.09 23.39
CA TRP A 603 -5.96 28.83 23.69
C TRP A 603 -7.22 28.54 22.88
N GLU A 604 -8.01 29.59 22.57
CA GLU A 604 -9.15 29.49 21.67
C GLU A 604 -9.35 30.74 20.83
N VAL A 605 -9.85 30.56 19.61
CA VAL A 605 -10.06 31.63 18.62
C VAL A 605 -11.48 31.56 18.09
N PHE A 606 -12.21 32.69 18.18
CA PHE A 606 -13.53 32.88 17.58
C PHE A 606 -13.43 33.90 16.47
N ILE A 607 -14.05 33.58 15.32
CA ILE A 607 -14.06 34.48 14.16
C ILE A 607 -15.50 34.69 13.73
N ARG A 608 -15.92 35.94 13.66
CA ARG A 608 -17.26 36.34 13.20
C ARG A 608 -17.15 37.32 12.07
N THR A 609 -17.79 37.08 10.94
CA THR A 609 -17.86 37.98 9.81
C THR A 609 -19.01 38.99 10.00
N VAL A 610 -18.80 40.25 9.51
CA VAL A 610 -19.78 41.33 9.56
C VAL A 610 -19.88 41.98 8.19
N GLY A 611 -21.11 42.15 7.68
CA GLY A 611 -21.39 42.80 6.38
C GLY A 611 -21.92 41.80 5.34
N GLN A 612 -22.30 42.32 4.17
CA GLN A 612 -22.69 41.51 3.01
C GLN A 612 -21.44 40.95 2.35
N GLY A 613 -21.32 39.66 2.21
CA GLY A 613 -20.14 38.97 1.66
C GLY A 613 -19.31 38.31 2.78
N GLY A 614 -18.51 37.36 2.40
CA GLY A 614 -17.64 36.61 3.31
C GLY A 614 -18.11 35.19 3.56
N CYS A 615 -17.11 34.31 3.75
CA CYS A 615 -17.33 32.88 3.97
C CYS A 615 -17.52 32.62 5.47
N GLU A 616 -18.67 32.99 6.07
CA GLU A 616 -18.92 32.85 7.51
C GLU A 616 -18.69 31.41 7.98
N ALA A 617 -19.17 30.44 7.20
CA ALA A 617 -18.97 29.01 7.50
C ALA A 617 -17.48 28.64 7.54
N ASN A 618 -16.69 29.11 6.56
CA ASN A 618 -15.25 28.86 6.50
C ASN A 618 -14.49 29.57 7.62
N SER A 619 -14.90 30.81 7.97
CA SER A 619 -14.29 31.55 9.08
C SER A 619 -14.55 30.86 10.42
N ASN A 620 -15.78 30.38 10.65
CA ASN A 620 -16.13 29.61 11.83
C ASN A 620 -15.38 28.26 11.89
N ALA A 621 -15.25 27.55 10.76
CA ALA A 621 -14.47 26.31 10.67
C ALA A 621 -12.99 26.56 10.97
N LEU A 622 -12.40 27.61 10.41
CA LEU A 622 -11.03 28.03 10.69
C LEU A 622 -10.81 28.31 12.19
N GLY A 623 -11.67 29.09 12.82
CA GLY A 623 -11.59 29.38 14.26
C GLY A 623 -11.67 28.13 15.14
N ARG A 624 -12.56 27.21 14.80
CA ARG A 624 -12.69 25.90 15.50
C ARG A 624 -11.45 25.03 15.32
N SER A 625 -10.91 24.94 14.10
CA SER A 625 -9.71 24.14 13.82
C SER A 625 -8.49 24.70 14.57
N ILE A 626 -8.30 26.02 14.58
CA ILE A 626 -7.23 26.68 15.33
C ILE A 626 -7.40 26.41 16.83
N SER A 627 -8.61 26.61 17.37
CA SER A 627 -8.91 26.35 18.80
C SER A 627 -8.61 24.90 19.18
N THR A 628 -9.05 23.94 18.36
CA THR A 628 -8.77 22.53 18.59
C THR A 628 -7.25 22.25 18.61
N GLY A 629 -6.50 22.81 17.65
CA GLY A 629 -5.05 22.64 17.62
C GLY A 629 -4.34 23.26 18.82
N LEU A 630 -4.71 24.48 19.21
CA LEU A 630 -4.17 25.16 20.40
C LEU A 630 -4.46 24.39 21.69
N GLN A 631 -5.69 23.91 21.86
CA GLN A 631 -6.13 23.11 23.01
C GLN A 631 -5.45 21.73 23.07
N ASN A 632 -4.94 21.24 21.93
CA ASN A 632 -4.16 20.03 21.82
C ASN A 632 -2.63 20.28 21.77
N GLY A 633 -2.18 21.46 22.24
CA GLY A 633 -0.77 21.76 22.44
C GLY A 633 0.01 22.18 21.18
N VAL A 634 -0.65 22.40 20.06
CA VAL A 634 0.03 22.93 18.86
C VAL A 634 0.49 24.36 19.14
N PRO A 635 1.80 24.68 19.02
CA PRO A 635 2.31 26.01 19.26
C PRO A 635 1.65 27.05 18.34
N TYR A 636 1.18 28.18 18.91
CA TYR A 636 0.48 29.20 18.13
C TYR A 636 1.30 29.77 16.97
N GLN A 637 2.63 29.76 17.08
CA GLN A 637 3.56 30.20 16.04
C GLN A 637 3.42 29.40 14.74
N LYS A 638 3.03 28.10 14.82
CA LYS A 638 2.77 27.29 13.62
C LYS A 638 1.56 27.84 12.86
N PHE A 639 0.49 28.20 13.56
CA PHE A 639 -0.68 28.82 12.94
C PHE A 639 -0.33 30.19 12.33
N VAL A 640 0.36 31.05 13.05
CA VAL A 640 0.79 32.35 12.54
C VAL A 640 1.57 32.21 11.23
N ARG A 641 2.52 31.29 11.18
CA ARG A 641 3.36 31.04 9.99
C ARG A 641 2.58 30.47 8.81
N GLN A 642 1.64 29.56 9.05
CA GLN A 642 0.85 28.92 7.98
C GLN A 642 -0.22 29.86 7.43
N LEU A 643 -0.94 30.55 8.32
CA LEU A 643 -2.00 31.47 7.92
C LEU A 643 -1.49 32.70 7.18
N GLY A 644 -0.31 33.20 7.55
CA GLY A 644 0.36 34.32 6.89
C GLY A 644 0.83 34.06 5.44
N LYS A 645 0.75 32.80 4.98
CA LYS A 645 1.06 32.42 3.59
C LYS A 645 -0.17 32.35 2.68
N VAL A 646 -1.37 32.46 3.24
CA VAL A 646 -2.63 32.35 2.49
C VAL A 646 -3.03 33.72 1.95
N SER A 647 -3.18 33.84 0.64
CA SER A 647 -3.62 35.09 -0.03
C SER A 647 -5.07 34.97 -0.54
N CYS A 648 -5.75 36.13 -0.68
CA CYS A 648 -7.10 36.22 -1.22
C CYS A 648 -7.18 37.40 -2.16
N ILE A 649 -7.71 37.19 -3.37
CA ILE A 649 -7.84 38.25 -4.41
C ILE A 649 -8.63 39.46 -3.90
N ALA A 650 -9.72 39.26 -3.16
CA ALA A 650 -10.52 40.35 -2.61
C ALA A 650 -9.72 41.20 -1.61
N ALA A 651 -8.84 40.58 -0.82
CA ALA A 651 -7.98 41.32 0.11
C ALA A 651 -6.86 42.07 -0.63
N LEU A 652 -6.26 41.46 -1.66
CA LEU A 652 -5.20 42.08 -2.47
C LEU A 652 -5.71 43.26 -3.28
N LYS A 653 -6.98 43.26 -3.71
CA LYS A 653 -7.62 44.40 -4.43
C LYS A 653 -8.13 45.48 -3.51
N ASN A 654 -8.19 45.31 -2.19
CA ASN A 654 -8.71 46.28 -1.23
C ASN A 654 -7.59 47.00 -0.48
N SER A 655 -7.34 48.26 -0.82
CA SER A 655 -6.30 49.09 -0.18
C SER A 655 -6.51 49.34 1.32
N LYS A 656 -7.71 49.02 1.86
CA LYS A 656 -8.06 49.14 3.28
C LYS A 656 -7.98 47.81 4.03
N ALA A 657 -7.59 46.74 3.35
CA ALA A 657 -7.44 45.44 4.00
C ALA A 657 -6.18 45.41 4.90
N GLU A 658 -6.34 44.88 6.11
CA GLU A 658 -5.28 44.79 7.12
C GLU A 658 -4.42 43.56 6.99
N GLY A 659 -4.64 42.77 5.92
CA GLY A 659 -3.86 41.58 5.56
C GLY A 659 -4.14 41.13 4.14
N ILE A 660 -3.36 40.14 3.69
CA ILE A 660 -3.47 39.56 2.34
C ILE A 660 -4.62 38.55 2.22
N SER A 661 -5.23 38.16 3.34
CA SER A 661 -6.44 37.30 3.42
C SER A 661 -7.08 37.38 4.80
N CYS A 662 -8.29 36.78 4.96
CA CYS A 662 -8.91 36.61 6.27
C CYS A 662 -8.03 35.72 7.16
N ALA A 663 -7.40 34.68 6.62
CA ALA A 663 -6.51 33.80 7.35
C ALA A 663 -5.26 34.54 7.87
N ASP A 664 -4.63 35.35 7.05
CA ASP A 664 -3.49 36.17 7.42
C ASP A 664 -3.83 37.15 8.57
N VAL A 665 -4.98 37.79 8.50
CA VAL A 665 -5.46 38.70 9.57
C VAL A 665 -5.69 37.94 10.87
N VAL A 666 -6.25 36.72 10.81
CA VAL A 666 -6.42 35.85 12.00
C VAL A 666 -5.07 35.48 12.61
N GLY A 667 -4.09 35.10 11.79
CA GLY A 667 -2.72 34.80 12.25
C GLY A 667 -2.08 36.01 12.98
N LYS A 668 -2.22 37.18 12.43
CA LYS A 668 -1.74 38.45 13.06
C LYS A 668 -2.42 38.69 14.42
N CYS A 669 -3.74 38.52 14.51
CA CYS A 669 -4.46 38.72 15.77
C CYS A 669 -4.01 37.71 16.86
N ILE A 670 -3.72 36.46 16.47
CA ILE A 670 -3.18 35.46 17.40
C ILE A 670 -1.81 35.90 17.92
N GLU A 671 -0.94 36.39 17.06
CA GLU A 671 0.40 36.90 17.44
C GLU A 671 0.34 38.09 18.37
N LEU A 672 -0.53 39.09 18.04
CA LEU A 672 -0.73 40.26 18.88
C LEU A 672 -1.27 39.92 20.27
N ALA A 673 -2.24 39.01 20.33
CA ALA A 673 -2.77 38.53 21.60
C ALA A 673 -1.70 37.84 22.45
N ALA A 674 -0.91 36.95 21.84
CA ALA A 674 0.19 36.24 22.50
C ALA A 674 1.29 37.19 23.05
N LYS A 675 1.56 38.31 22.35
CA LYS A 675 2.52 39.31 22.78
C LYS A 675 1.93 40.36 23.75
N GLY A 676 0.67 40.24 24.11
CA GLY A 676 -0.02 41.17 25.01
C GLY A 676 -0.26 42.57 24.40
N MET A 677 0.00 42.73 23.08
CA MET A 677 -0.09 44.04 22.40
C MET A 677 -1.54 44.46 22.15
N SER A 678 -1.81 45.76 22.21
CA SER A 678 -3.07 46.37 21.83
C SER A 678 -2.83 47.24 20.60
N VAL A 679 -3.77 47.17 19.64
CA VAL A 679 -3.73 47.91 18.39
C VAL A 679 -4.73 49.06 18.48
N THR A 680 -4.28 50.30 18.33
CA THR A 680 -5.12 51.50 18.36
C THR A 680 -5.26 52.15 16.99
N THR A 681 -4.31 51.91 16.08
CA THR A 681 -4.30 52.46 14.71
C THR A 681 -3.80 51.46 13.69
N LEU A 682 -4.08 51.66 12.38
CA LEU A 682 -3.55 50.86 11.26
C LEU A 682 -2.03 50.84 11.19
N GLU A 683 -1.35 51.86 11.73
CA GLU A 683 0.11 51.97 11.74
C GLU A 683 0.76 51.03 12.77
N ASP A 684 0.04 50.60 13.78
CA ASP A 684 0.48 49.64 14.79
C ASP A 684 0.58 48.20 14.23
N TRP A 685 0.02 47.94 13.05
CA TRP A 685 0.10 46.67 12.33
C TRP A 685 1.44 46.48 11.61
N ASN A 686 2.50 47.18 11.94
CA ASN A 686 3.81 47.20 11.29
C ASN A 686 4.55 45.83 11.30
N ILE A 687 3.80 44.75 11.05
CA ILE A 687 4.30 43.50 10.53
C ILE A 687 4.35 43.71 9.02
N LYS A 688 5.54 43.81 8.41
CA LYS A 688 5.82 44.11 7.00
C LYS A 688 4.73 43.54 6.07
N THR A 689 3.70 44.36 5.77
CA THR A 689 2.81 44.12 4.65
C THR A 689 3.56 44.51 3.40
N VAL A 690 3.84 43.52 2.55
CA VAL A 690 4.25 43.81 1.17
C VAL A 690 3.05 44.50 0.51
N LYS A 691 3.05 45.83 0.45
CA LYS A 691 2.10 46.63 -0.34
C LYS A 691 2.48 46.44 -1.81
N GLY A 692 1.78 45.59 -2.51
CA GLY A 692 1.95 45.36 -3.95
C GLY A 692 1.59 43.91 -4.33
N ALA A 693 1.23 43.72 -5.60
CA ALA A 693 1.11 42.37 -6.14
C ALA A 693 2.42 41.58 -5.89
N PRO A 694 2.37 40.31 -5.48
CA PRO A 694 3.57 39.52 -5.27
C PRO A 694 4.45 39.56 -6.52
N PRO A 695 5.79 39.57 -6.37
CA PRO A 695 6.69 39.56 -7.51
C PRO A 695 6.63 38.24 -8.24
N CYS A 696 6.72 38.28 -9.55
CA CYS A 696 6.89 37.11 -10.40
C CYS A 696 8.14 36.32 -9.97
N PRO A 697 8.04 35.00 -9.77
CA PRO A 697 9.19 34.21 -9.37
C PRO A 697 10.31 34.16 -10.41
N GLU A 698 10.01 34.43 -11.68
CA GLU A 698 11.02 34.39 -12.75
C GLU A 698 11.68 35.75 -13.04
N CYS A 699 10.93 36.86 -13.03
CA CYS A 699 11.48 38.16 -13.43
C CYS A 699 11.36 39.25 -12.37
N GLY A 700 10.74 38.98 -11.22
CA GLY A 700 10.56 39.97 -10.13
C GLY A 700 9.51 41.05 -10.39
N SER A 701 8.89 41.11 -11.57
CA SER A 701 7.83 42.09 -11.88
C SER A 701 6.53 41.77 -11.14
N PRO A 702 5.67 42.74 -10.81
CA PRO A 702 4.40 42.52 -10.15
C PRO A 702 3.48 41.58 -10.97
N LEU A 703 2.87 40.61 -10.32
CA LEU A 703 1.89 39.70 -10.93
C LEU A 703 0.53 40.41 -11.08
N ASP A 704 -0.15 40.18 -12.21
CA ASP A 704 -1.51 40.62 -12.46
C ASP A 704 -2.50 39.45 -12.19
N PHE A 705 -3.57 39.74 -11.45
CA PHE A 705 -4.59 38.78 -11.07
C PHE A 705 -5.88 39.06 -11.84
N GLY A 706 -6.03 38.44 -13.01
CA GLY A 706 -7.25 38.51 -13.83
C GLY A 706 -8.40 37.68 -13.26
N GLU A 707 -9.59 37.79 -13.85
CA GLU A 707 -10.74 36.97 -13.47
C GLU A 707 -10.43 35.47 -13.75
N GLY A 708 -10.50 34.63 -12.70
CA GLY A 708 -10.32 33.18 -12.77
C GLY A 708 -8.93 32.66 -12.42
N CYS A 709 -7.90 33.50 -12.21
CA CYS A 709 -6.57 33.05 -11.83
C CYS A 709 -6.21 33.45 -10.38
N ASN A 710 -6.04 32.48 -9.51
CA ASN A 710 -5.72 32.66 -8.10
C ASN A 710 -4.21 32.84 -7.82
N GLN A 711 -3.33 32.53 -8.78
CA GLN A 711 -1.88 32.58 -8.60
C GLN A 711 -1.19 33.68 -9.37
N GLY A 712 -1.89 34.42 -10.23
CA GLY A 712 -1.42 35.58 -10.96
C GLY A 712 -0.68 35.25 -12.26
N ILE A 713 -0.68 36.23 -13.17
CA ILE A 713 0.02 36.19 -14.46
C ILE A 713 1.02 37.36 -14.51
N CYS A 714 2.24 37.09 -14.93
CA CYS A 714 3.22 38.14 -15.16
C CYS A 714 3.10 38.69 -16.57
N LYS A 715 2.66 39.95 -16.71
CA LYS A 715 2.58 40.65 -18.02
C LYS A 715 3.94 40.95 -18.64
N THR A 716 5.02 40.87 -17.88
CA THR A 716 6.36 41.19 -18.33
C THR A 716 7.07 40.03 -18.98
N CYS A 717 6.98 38.82 -18.40
CA CYS A 717 7.66 37.61 -18.92
C CYS A 717 6.71 36.50 -19.34
N GLY A 718 5.39 36.69 -19.18
CA GLY A 718 4.40 35.65 -19.53
C GLY A 718 4.22 34.54 -18.50
N TRP A 719 4.94 34.58 -17.39
CA TRP A 719 4.79 33.57 -16.33
C TRP A 719 3.35 33.55 -15.79
N SER A 720 2.79 32.36 -15.63
CA SER A 720 1.45 32.15 -15.05
C SER A 720 1.54 31.08 -13.97
N GLY A 721 1.06 31.41 -12.77
CA GLY A 721 0.87 30.44 -11.70
C GLY A 721 -0.39 29.59 -11.85
N CYS A 722 -1.21 29.87 -12.88
CA CYS A 722 -2.39 29.11 -13.24
C CYS A 722 -2.05 28.18 -14.41
N SER A 723 -1.48 27.03 -14.14
CA SER A 723 -1.31 25.93 -15.12
C SER A 723 -2.15 24.73 -14.73
#